data_d4ce788e4a0100b1248b7505d0960b3e
#
_entry.id   d4ce788e4a0100b1248b7505d0960b3e
#
_cell.length_a   1.000
_cell.length_b   1.000
_cell.length_c   1.000
_cell.angle_alpha   90.00
_cell.angle_beta   90.00
_cell.angle_gamma   90.00
#
_symmetry.space_group_name_H-M   'P 1'
#
loop_
_entity.id
_entity.type
_entity.pdbx_description
1 polymer ?
#
loop_
_entity_poly.entity_id
_entity_poly.type
_entity_poly.pdbx_seq_one_letter_code
_entity_poly.pdbx_strand_id
1 'polypeptide(L)'
;MNRLRDDAALAGAAALFVVYALTLAPDVTYWDAGEFIAAAHSLGMPHPPGTPLYVFLLNVWGKMLGFLPFAVATNLFSAAATALAAFVSVRMLQRGYPAASRPAALAAALIAGGMSSVWINATETEVYAASLALGVLMIAAGDLAGRHGDLAGGRRWTNITAYLMAIAVPLHLSALVAAPVAIALASWSDAGLRWRRAFLLGGVMAIAMGTGRMSLWMTVAGAVLVVVSMPRRSLGVLAVTALSISALAMMYIRAQHDPAINQGEPDTWRAFVDMVARRQYDVAPMWPRKAPLWIQFANFGQYADWQAALALGPTVMPSLLRTAFTVLFLYLGFHGARLQWQQSRRAFLIVGGLFLCGALGVLVYLNLHAGPSIAWGILPANVPREARERDYFFVFAFWAWGLWAGIGAVHLVRRSGRPAWAAVAIALLPIALNWRAVTRRQEPERALPRVTAEAFLRSTPDSGVLFVGGDNDSYPLWYAQEVHGIRPDVAVITIPLLPTEWYRRQIMRRFSLLDSAQVRRYDGRMQVASRIADGARALGRPVAVAMTLNARERERLGERWTVSGVAYVEDGARVDTAASLALSRWVEERLGTRPPRAAIDPVNSYFRRVLNCPRQLSDSAVRSDSTRLDSACNYW
;
A
#
# COMPACT_ATOMS: atom_id res chain seq x y z
N MET A 1 34.94 -12.37 18.57
CA MET A 1 34.24 -13.13 17.50
C MET A 1 32.85 -12.61 17.13
N ASN A 2 32.22 -11.74 17.94
CA ASN A 2 30.86 -11.25 17.65
C ASN A 2 30.77 -10.08 16.65
N ARG A 3 31.77 -9.20 16.54
CA ARG A 3 31.73 -8.03 15.63
C ARG A 3 31.63 -8.42 14.15
N LEU A 4 32.27 -9.49 13.71
CA LEU A 4 32.30 -9.91 12.31
C LEU A 4 30.99 -10.56 11.79
N ARG A 5 30.02 -10.93 12.69
CA ARG A 5 28.70 -11.44 12.29
C ARG A 5 27.72 -10.32 11.93
N ASP A 6 27.95 -9.11 12.42
CA ASP A 6 27.06 -7.96 12.21
C ASP A 6 27.24 -7.35 10.82
N ASP A 7 28.42 -7.51 10.20
CA ASP A 7 28.78 -6.88 8.92
C ASP A 7 27.85 -7.31 7.75
N ALA A 8 27.48 -8.60 7.65
CA ALA A 8 26.64 -9.07 6.56
C ALA A 8 25.18 -8.56 6.67
N ALA A 9 24.65 -8.44 7.89
CA ALA A 9 23.31 -7.89 8.09
C ALA A 9 23.27 -6.40 7.77
N LEU A 10 24.28 -5.66 8.25
CA LEU A 10 24.40 -4.24 7.97
C LEU A 10 24.69 -4.00 6.48
N ALA A 11 25.59 -4.78 5.87
CA ALA A 11 25.90 -4.67 4.44
C ALA A 11 24.68 -4.93 3.55
N GLY A 12 23.89 -5.98 3.85
CA GLY A 12 22.66 -6.28 3.10
C GLY A 12 21.61 -5.19 3.25
N ALA A 13 21.39 -4.71 4.45
CA ALA A 13 20.44 -3.62 4.72
C ALA A 13 20.90 -2.30 4.07
N ALA A 14 22.18 -1.95 4.18
CA ALA A 14 22.75 -0.74 3.57
C ALA A 14 22.68 -0.81 2.04
N ALA A 15 23.03 -1.95 1.44
CA ALA A 15 22.96 -2.13 -0.01
C ALA A 15 21.53 -1.95 -0.53
N LEU A 16 20.53 -2.57 0.12
CA LEU A 16 19.13 -2.41 -0.24
C LEU A 16 18.63 -0.98 -0.01
N PHE A 17 18.99 -0.35 1.12
CA PHE A 17 18.63 1.04 1.37
C PHE A 17 19.17 1.98 0.26
N VAL A 18 20.42 1.79 -0.15
CA VAL A 18 21.01 2.56 -1.27
C VAL A 18 20.26 2.30 -2.58
N VAL A 19 19.96 1.04 -2.90
CA VAL A 19 19.19 0.68 -4.10
C VAL A 19 17.81 1.38 -4.08
N TYR A 20 17.12 1.34 -2.96
CA TYR A 20 15.82 1.99 -2.80
C TYR A 20 15.93 3.52 -2.87
N ALA A 21 16.90 4.12 -2.21
CA ALA A 21 17.13 5.58 -2.26
C ALA A 21 17.45 6.07 -3.68
N LEU A 22 18.23 5.30 -4.45
CA LEU A 22 18.53 5.61 -5.85
C LEU A 22 17.32 5.48 -6.78
N THR A 23 16.33 4.66 -6.43
CA THR A 23 15.13 4.38 -7.24
C THR A 23 13.85 4.96 -6.67
N LEU A 24 13.97 5.68 -5.54
CA LEU A 24 12.88 6.28 -4.78
C LEU A 24 12.05 7.25 -5.62
N ALA A 25 10.74 7.28 -5.38
CA ALA A 25 9.89 8.33 -5.94
C ALA A 25 10.34 9.70 -5.42
N PRO A 26 10.65 10.64 -6.32
CA PRO A 26 11.10 11.98 -5.92
C PRO A 26 9.94 12.88 -5.48
N ASP A 27 8.72 12.44 -5.68
CA ASP A 27 7.48 13.15 -5.37
C ASP A 27 6.36 12.13 -5.06
N VAL A 28 5.11 12.57 -5.06
CA VAL A 28 3.93 11.73 -4.91
C VAL A 28 3.82 10.69 -6.04
N THR A 29 3.31 9.51 -5.72
CA THR A 29 2.87 8.50 -6.71
C THR A 29 1.35 8.42 -6.76
N TYR A 30 0.80 7.72 -7.77
CA TYR A 30 -0.64 7.41 -7.80
C TYR A 30 -1.00 6.41 -6.68
N TRP A 31 -2.28 6.13 -6.56
CA TRP A 31 -2.91 5.33 -5.50
C TRP A 31 -2.79 6.01 -4.13
N ASP A 32 -2.61 5.25 -3.09
CA ASP A 32 -2.78 5.70 -1.70
C ASP A 32 -1.67 6.67 -1.20
N ALA A 33 -0.54 6.76 -1.91
CA ALA A 33 0.61 7.56 -1.49
C ALA A 33 0.27 9.05 -1.27
N GLY A 34 -0.50 9.65 -2.19
CA GLY A 34 -0.90 11.07 -2.08
C GLY A 34 -1.70 11.36 -0.82
N GLU A 35 -2.63 10.48 -0.49
CA GLU A 35 -3.41 10.57 0.74
C GLU A 35 -2.56 10.39 1.99
N PHE A 36 -1.71 9.36 2.04
CA PHE A 36 -0.86 9.14 3.21
C PHE A 36 0.12 10.28 3.44
N ILE A 37 0.69 10.85 2.39
CA ILE A 37 1.59 12.01 2.51
C ILE A 37 0.83 13.24 3.03
N ALA A 38 -0.35 13.56 2.47
CA ALA A 38 -1.19 14.67 2.90
C ALA A 38 -1.69 14.48 4.34
N ALA A 39 -2.16 13.26 4.68
CA ALA A 39 -2.57 12.91 6.04
C ALA A 39 -1.40 12.99 7.03
N ALA A 40 -0.20 12.53 6.66
CA ALA A 40 0.98 12.66 7.50
C ALA A 40 1.38 14.11 7.71
N HIS A 41 1.31 14.95 6.67
CA HIS A 41 1.64 16.37 6.76
C HIS A 41 0.71 17.11 7.75
N SER A 42 -0.60 16.88 7.64
CA SER A 42 -1.63 17.54 8.47
C SER A 42 -1.94 16.82 9.78
N LEU A 43 -1.31 15.65 10.10
CA LEU A 43 -1.74 14.73 11.15
C LEU A 43 -3.23 14.39 11.02
N GLY A 44 -3.66 14.11 9.80
CA GLY A 44 -5.04 13.78 9.44
C GLY A 44 -5.35 12.29 9.50
N MET A 45 -6.58 11.96 9.02
CA MET A 45 -7.08 10.59 8.96
C MET A 45 -7.17 10.14 7.49
N PRO A 46 -6.31 9.23 7.03
CA PRO A 46 -6.49 8.58 5.74
C PRO A 46 -7.67 7.59 5.78
N HIS A 47 -7.96 6.95 4.64
CA HIS A 47 -9.04 5.99 4.51
C HIS A 47 -9.02 4.89 5.61
N PRO A 48 -10.18 4.29 5.94
CA PRO A 48 -10.27 3.25 6.97
C PRO A 48 -9.29 2.09 6.75
N PRO A 49 -8.60 1.65 7.81
CA PRO A 49 -8.85 1.91 9.23
C PRO A 49 -8.12 3.13 9.82
N GLY A 50 -7.63 4.08 9.01
CA GLY A 50 -7.02 5.32 9.46
C GLY A 50 -5.55 5.24 9.86
N THR A 51 -5.01 4.06 10.12
CA THR A 51 -3.58 3.78 10.41
C THR A 51 -2.85 4.89 11.22
N PRO A 52 -3.37 5.28 12.41
CA PRO A 52 -2.92 6.50 13.10
C PRO A 52 -1.44 6.47 13.50
N LEU A 53 -0.91 5.30 13.86
CA LEU A 53 0.50 5.19 14.20
C LEU A 53 1.39 5.36 12.97
N TYR A 54 0.98 4.83 11.82
CA TYR A 54 1.72 5.02 10.57
C TYR A 54 1.79 6.51 10.20
N VAL A 55 0.65 7.20 10.21
CA VAL A 55 0.55 8.65 9.95
C VAL A 55 1.43 9.45 10.91
N PHE A 56 1.39 9.12 12.22
CA PHE A 56 2.21 9.77 13.22
C PHE A 56 3.71 9.56 12.98
N LEU A 57 4.12 8.32 12.69
CA LEU A 57 5.53 8.01 12.40
C LEU A 57 6.02 8.75 11.15
N LEU A 58 5.20 8.82 10.09
CA LEU A 58 5.54 9.58 8.89
C LEU A 58 5.64 11.09 9.16
N ASN A 59 4.75 11.66 9.99
CA ASN A 59 4.79 13.07 10.37
C ASN A 59 6.08 13.40 11.12
N VAL A 60 6.41 12.62 12.16
CA VAL A 60 7.64 12.81 12.95
C VAL A 60 8.87 12.64 12.07
N TRP A 61 8.92 11.58 11.26
CA TRP A 61 10.02 11.31 10.35
C TRP A 61 10.20 12.42 9.31
N GLY A 62 9.11 12.88 8.69
CA GLY A 62 9.13 13.97 7.71
C GLY A 62 9.61 15.28 8.31
N LYS A 63 9.20 15.59 9.56
CA LYS A 63 9.69 16.78 10.29
C LYS A 63 11.16 16.67 10.69
N MET A 64 11.61 15.47 11.10
CA MET A 64 13.03 15.23 11.40
C MET A 64 13.93 15.41 10.16
N LEU A 65 13.42 15.06 8.98
CA LEU A 65 14.10 15.24 7.70
C LEU A 65 13.62 16.50 6.96
N GLY A 66 13.27 17.56 7.66
CA GLY A 66 12.70 18.79 7.12
C GLY A 66 13.57 19.55 6.10
N PHE A 67 14.83 19.12 5.89
CA PHE A 67 15.70 19.59 4.82
C PHE A 67 15.41 18.90 3.46
N LEU A 68 14.56 17.85 3.44
CA LEU A 68 14.09 17.17 2.23
C LEU A 68 12.63 17.59 1.94
N PRO A 69 12.19 17.52 0.66
CA PRO A 69 10.77 17.58 0.33
C PRO A 69 9.99 16.51 1.12
N PHE A 70 8.83 16.87 1.66
CA PHE A 70 8.09 16.01 2.59
C PHE A 70 7.75 14.64 1.98
N ALA A 71 7.37 14.58 0.68
CA ALA A 71 7.12 13.33 -0.03
C ALA A 71 8.39 12.45 -0.11
N VAL A 72 9.57 13.04 -0.37
CA VAL A 72 10.84 12.32 -0.39
C VAL A 72 11.15 11.73 0.99
N ALA A 73 10.93 12.50 2.04
CA ALA A 73 11.16 12.05 3.42
C ALA A 73 10.25 10.86 3.76
N THR A 74 8.96 10.92 3.44
CA THR A 74 8.01 9.82 3.71
C THR A 74 8.29 8.58 2.85
N ASN A 75 8.69 8.75 1.59
CA ASN A 75 9.13 7.65 0.73
C ASN A 75 10.39 6.96 1.29
N LEU A 76 11.36 7.73 1.83
CA LEU A 76 12.54 7.19 2.51
C LEU A 76 12.20 6.38 3.77
N PHE A 77 11.09 6.67 4.45
CA PHE A 77 10.61 5.85 5.55
C PHE A 77 10.33 4.42 5.11
N SER A 78 9.69 4.22 3.97
CA SER A 78 9.42 2.90 3.40
C SER A 78 10.72 2.16 3.03
N ALA A 79 11.70 2.87 2.46
CA ALA A 79 13.03 2.33 2.18
C ALA A 79 13.76 1.89 3.46
N ALA A 80 13.75 2.71 4.50
CA ALA A 80 14.35 2.40 5.79
C ALA A 80 13.65 1.23 6.49
N ALA A 81 12.33 1.16 6.44
CA ALA A 81 11.54 0.06 7.00
C ALA A 81 11.90 -1.28 6.31
N THR A 82 11.96 -1.30 4.98
CA THR A 82 12.33 -2.52 4.23
C THR A 82 13.79 -2.92 4.47
N ALA A 83 14.71 -1.95 4.56
CA ALA A 83 16.10 -2.23 4.94
C ALA A 83 16.22 -2.80 6.36
N LEU A 84 15.40 -2.32 7.30
CA LEU A 84 15.31 -2.88 8.66
C LEU A 84 14.80 -4.34 8.61
N ALA A 85 13.80 -4.64 7.78
CA ALA A 85 13.34 -6.02 7.59
C ALA A 85 14.47 -6.92 7.07
N ALA A 86 15.30 -6.43 6.15
CA ALA A 86 16.47 -7.16 5.66
C ALA A 86 17.50 -7.40 6.77
N PHE A 87 17.86 -6.37 7.53
CA PHE A 87 18.78 -6.50 8.67
C PHE A 87 18.33 -7.58 9.66
N VAL A 88 17.08 -7.51 10.09
CA VAL A 88 16.50 -8.43 11.07
C VAL A 88 16.40 -9.85 10.51
N SER A 89 16.00 -10.02 9.23
CA SER A 89 15.95 -11.33 8.57
C SER A 89 17.32 -12.00 8.50
N VAL A 90 18.36 -11.25 8.09
CA VAL A 90 19.73 -11.77 8.08
C VAL A 90 20.18 -12.20 9.47
N ARG A 91 19.89 -11.39 10.50
CA ARG A 91 20.20 -11.74 11.91
C ARG A 91 19.47 -13.00 12.37
N MET A 92 18.23 -13.20 11.97
CA MET A 92 17.46 -14.42 12.27
C MET A 92 18.06 -15.64 11.55
N LEU A 93 18.38 -15.52 10.26
CA LEU A 93 19.00 -16.61 9.50
C LEU A 93 20.34 -17.02 10.08
N GLN A 94 21.20 -16.07 10.45
CA GLN A 94 22.50 -16.35 11.08
C GLN A 94 22.39 -17.06 12.44
N ARG A 95 21.34 -16.77 13.21
CA ARG A 95 21.08 -17.41 14.51
C ARG A 95 20.42 -18.78 14.40
N GLY A 96 19.49 -18.91 13.46
CA GLY A 96 18.64 -20.08 13.31
C GLY A 96 19.22 -21.16 12.41
N TYR A 97 20.24 -20.84 11.63
CA TYR A 97 20.81 -21.70 10.61
C TYR A 97 22.34 -21.64 10.66
N PRO A 98 23.00 -22.51 11.42
CA PRO A 98 24.47 -22.46 11.62
C PRO A 98 25.28 -22.53 10.31
N ALA A 99 24.76 -23.21 9.29
CA ALA A 99 25.37 -23.29 7.97
C ALA A 99 25.12 -22.04 7.11
N ALA A 100 24.33 -21.05 7.57
CA ALA A 100 24.16 -19.78 6.87
C ALA A 100 25.49 -19.02 6.91
N SER A 101 26.31 -19.26 5.89
CA SER A 101 27.50 -18.46 5.63
C SER A 101 27.08 -17.00 5.37
N ARG A 102 28.00 -16.03 5.58
CA ARG A 102 27.75 -14.64 5.23
C ARG A 102 27.22 -14.44 3.80
N PRO A 103 27.79 -15.14 2.78
CA PRO A 103 27.23 -15.07 1.42
C PRO A 103 25.77 -15.51 1.32
N ALA A 104 25.35 -16.54 2.05
CA ALA A 104 23.96 -17.01 2.03
C ALA A 104 23.00 -15.99 2.65
N ALA A 105 23.39 -15.40 3.77
CA ALA A 105 22.60 -14.37 4.43
C ALA A 105 22.48 -13.09 3.58
N LEU A 106 23.57 -12.67 2.95
CA LEU A 106 23.58 -11.52 2.03
C LEU A 106 22.76 -11.79 0.77
N ALA A 107 22.96 -12.95 0.12
CA ALA A 107 22.19 -13.35 -1.05
C ALA A 107 20.69 -13.42 -0.75
N ALA A 108 20.30 -13.95 0.42
CA ALA A 108 18.92 -14.01 0.87
C ALA A 108 18.31 -12.61 0.98
N ALA A 109 19.02 -11.65 1.62
CA ALA A 109 18.53 -10.28 1.74
C ALA A 109 18.37 -9.59 0.38
N LEU A 110 19.40 -9.70 -0.50
CA LEU A 110 19.39 -9.04 -1.81
C LEU A 110 18.30 -9.57 -2.73
N ILE A 111 18.08 -10.90 -2.76
CA ILE A 111 17.00 -11.49 -3.58
C ILE A 111 15.64 -11.08 -3.01
N ALA A 112 15.43 -11.19 -1.70
CA ALA A 112 14.16 -10.83 -1.07
C ALA A 112 13.82 -9.35 -1.30
N GLY A 113 14.78 -8.46 -1.09
CA GLY A 113 14.60 -7.02 -1.33
C GLY A 113 14.55 -6.63 -2.80
N GLY A 114 15.10 -7.44 -3.70
CA GLY A 114 15.06 -7.25 -5.15
C GLY A 114 13.78 -7.74 -5.83
N MET A 115 12.88 -8.45 -5.11
CA MET A 115 11.56 -8.84 -5.63
C MET A 115 10.73 -7.59 -5.96
N SER A 116 10.10 -7.54 -7.13
CA SER A 116 9.47 -6.33 -7.66
C SER A 116 8.42 -5.73 -6.74
N SER A 117 7.48 -6.54 -6.21
CA SER A 117 6.44 -6.03 -5.30
C SER A 117 7.01 -5.52 -3.97
N VAL A 118 8.09 -6.15 -3.46
CA VAL A 118 8.80 -5.67 -2.28
C VAL A 118 9.46 -4.32 -2.55
N TRP A 119 10.15 -4.21 -3.68
CA TRP A 119 10.88 -3.01 -4.08
C TRP A 119 9.96 -1.83 -4.37
N ILE A 120 8.85 -2.05 -5.09
CA ILE A 120 7.83 -1.05 -5.38
C ILE A 120 7.33 -0.42 -4.07
N ASN A 121 6.94 -1.25 -3.08
CA ASN A 121 6.49 -0.79 -1.77
C ASN A 121 7.59 -0.11 -0.92
N ALA A 122 8.87 -0.41 -1.18
CA ALA A 122 10.00 0.22 -0.50
C ALA A 122 10.36 1.61 -1.05
N THR A 123 9.81 2.02 -2.20
CA THR A 123 10.20 3.24 -2.92
C THR A 123 9.10 4.29 -3.01
N GLU A 124 7.97 4.08 -2.34
CA GLU A 124 6.86 5.01 -2.24
C GLU A 124 6.25 4.98 -0.82
N THR A 125 5.43 5.97 -0.50
CA THR A 125 4.76 6.07 0.80
C THR A 125 3.58 5.11 0.85
N GLU A 126 3.85 3.90 1.40
CA GLU A 126 2.87 2.82 1.52
C GLU A 126 3.05 2.04 2.84
N VAL A 127 1.94 1.56 3.38
CA VAL A 127 1.90 0.87 4.68
C VAL A 127 2.59 -0.50 4.67
N TYR A 128 2.79 -1.12 3.48
CA TYR A 128 3.26 -2.50 3.37
C TYR A 128 4.73 -2.66 3.73
N ALA A 129 5.57 -1.66 3.47
CA ALA A 129 6.96 -1.65 3.91
C ALA A 129 7.09 -1.65 5.44
N ALA A 130 6.31 -0.79 6.10
CA ALA A 130 6.24 -0.72 7.57
C ALA A 130 5.67 -2.01 8.17
N SER A 131 4.65 -2.59 7.53
CA SER A 131 4.04 -3.86 7.93
C SER A 131 5.03 -5.03 7.83
N LEU A 132 5.81 -5.09 6.75
CA LEU A 132 6.85 -6.10 6.57
C LEU A 132 7.91 -5.99 7.68
N ALA A 133 8.39 -4.78 7.97
CA ALA A 133 9.35 -4.56 9.04
C ALA A 133 8.79 -5.00 10.41
N LEU A 134 7.57 -4.59 10.74
CA LEU A 134 6.91 -4.97 11.99
C LEU A 134 6.69 -6.49 12.08
N GLY A 135 6.25 -7.14 11.00
CA GLY A 135 6.05 -8.58 10.96
C GLY A 135 7.36 -9.37 11.15
N VAL A 136 8.44 -8.94 10.49
CA VAL A 136 9.76 -9.56 10.67
C VAL A 136 10.30 -9.35 12.10
N LEU A 137 10.12 -8.16 12.67
CA LEU A 137 10.47 -7.88 14.09
C LEU A 137 9.66 -8.77 15.03
N MET A 138 8.37 -8.97 14.77
CA MET A 138 7.48 -9.83 15.55
C MET A 138 7.96 -11.28 15.53
N ILE A 139 8.34 -11.81 14.37
CA ILE A 139 8.92 -13.16 14.23
C ILE A 139 10.24 -13.25 15.00
N ALA A 140 11.11 -12.24 14.89
CA ALA A 140 12.40 -12.22 15.59
C ALA A 140 12.22 -12.21 17.11
N ALA A 141 11.25 -11.45 17.62
CA ALA A 141 10.91 -11.42 19.05
C ALA A 141 10.36 -12.79 19.52
N GLY A 142 9.46 -13.39 18.72
CA GLY A 142 8.94 -14.74 18.98
C GLY A 142 10.02 -15.81 19.00
N ASP A 143 10.97 -15.76 18.04
CA ASP A 143 12.12 -16.67 18.04
C ASP A 143 12.97 -16.54 19.31
N LEU A 144 13.27 -15.30 19.73
CA LEU A 144 14.01 -15.04 20.95
C LEU A 144 13.24 -15.48 22.20
N ALA A 145 11.92 -15.26 22.26
CA ALA A 145 11.09 -15.73 23.37
C ALA A 145 11.17 -17.25 23.54
N GLY A 146 11.10 -18.00 22.43
CA GLY A 146 11.21 -19.46 22.47
C GLY A 146 12.60 -19.95 22.88
N ARG A 147 13.67 -19.33 22.35
CA ARG A 147 15.09 -19.70 22.68
C ARG A 147 15.45 -19.44 24.11
N HIS A 148 14.98 -18.34 24.70
CA HIS A 148 15.23 -18.04 26.11
C HIS A 148 14.31 -18.81 27.09
N GLY A 149 13.35 -19.56 26.57
CA GLY A 149 12.48 -20.41 27.37
C GLY A 149 11.69 -19.64 28.44
N ASP A 150 11.60 -20.19 29.65
CA ASP A 150 10.85 -19.61 30.77
C ASP A 150 11.69 -18.71 31.67
N LEU A 151 12.93 -18.47 31.31
CA LEU A 151 13.80 -17.52 31.98
C LEU A 151 13.29 -16.08 31.87
N ALA A 152 13.91 -15.18 32.65
CA ALA A 152 13.55 -13.74 32.60
C ALA A 152 13.64 -13.16 31.18
N GLY A 153 14.65 -13.56 30.41
CA GLY A 153 14.78 -13.18 28.99
C GLY A 153 13.62 -13.63 28.12
N GLY A 154 13.15 -14.88 28.31
CA GLY A 154 12.00 -15.40 27.56
C GLY A 154 10.70 -14.67 27.89
N ARG A 155 10.49 -14.29 29.15
CA ARG A 155 9.32 -13.44 29.52
C ARG A 155 9.39 -12.06 28.90
N ARG A 156 10.56 -11.40 28.91
CA ARG A 156 10.78 -10.11 28.26
C ARG A 156 10.45 -10.16 26.76
N TRP A 157 10.96 -11.17 26.07
CA TRP A 157 10.70 -11.32 24.63
C TRP A 157 9.26 -11.69 24.32
N THR A 158 8.57 -12.43 25.21
CA THR A 158 7.14 -12.69 25.11
C THR A 158 6.32 -11.39 25.19
N ASN A 159 6.67 -10.50 26.13
CA ASN A 159 6.02 -9.18 26.25
C ASN A 159 6.28 -8.32 25.00
N ILE A 160 7.52 -8.33 24.47
CA ILE A 160 7.84 -7.62 23.22
C ILE A 160 7.05 -8.19 22.04
N THR A 161 6.92 -9.52 21.95
CA THR A 161 6.10 -10.16 20.90
C THR A 161 4.63 -9.71 21.01
N ALA A 162 4.06 -9.69 22.20
CA ALA A 162 2.71 -9.21 22.45
C ALA A 162 2.54 -7.73 22.08
N TYR A 163 3.50 -6.88 22.45
CA TYR A 163 3.54 -5.47 22.08
C TYR A 163 3.52 -5.29 20.56
N LEU A 164 4.42 -5.99 19.83
CA LEU A 164 4.52 -5.89 18.37
C LEU A 164 3.25 -6.40 17.65
N MET A 165 2.57 -7.42 18.23
CA MET A 165 1.27 -7.87 17.72
C MET A 165 0.19 -6.81 17.93
N ALA A 166 0.11 -6.23 19.11
CA ALA A 166 -0.93 -5.26 19.44
C ALA A 166 -0.74 -3.94 18.68
N ILE A 167 0.50 -3.48 18.48
CA ILE A 167 0.82 -2.24 17.76
C ILE A 167 0.56 -2.36 16.25
N ALA A 168 0.41 -3.58 15.72
CA ALA A 168 -0.04 -3.79 14.35
C ALA A 168 -1.44 -3.22 14.10
N VAL A 169 -2.28 -3.10 15.13
CA VAL A 169 -3.64 -2.54 14.98
C VAL A 169 -3.60 -1.07 14.57
N PRO A 170 -2.94 -0.16 15.32
CA PRO A 170 -2.86 1.24 14.93
C PRO A 170 -1.85 1.52 13.79
N LEU A 171 -0.93 0.59 13.48
CA LEU A 171 0.00 0.74 12.37
C LEU A 171 -0.65 0.25 11.07
N HIS A 172 -0.84 -1.04 10.91
CA HIS A 172 -1.60 -1.66 9.83
C HIS A 172 -1.74 -3.17 10.05
N LEU A 173 -2.96 -3.70 9.96
CA LEU A 173 -3.28 -5.09 10.29
C LEU A 173 -2.56 -6.15 9.45
N SER A 174 -2.04 -5.81 8.27
CA SER A 174 -1.30 -6.77 7.44
C SER A 174 -0.05 -7.31 8.13
N ALA A 175 0.53 -6.59 9.11
CA ALA A 175 1.64 -7.09 9.91
C ALA A 175 1.28 -8.36 10.72
N LEU A 176 -0.01 -8.56 11.05
CA LEU A 176 -0.49 -9.74 11.76
C LEU A 176 -0.39 -11.05 10.93
N VAL A 177 -0.12 -10.96 9.64
CA VAL A 177 0.23 -12.12 8.80
C VAL A 177 1.42 -12.90 9.40
N ALA A 178 2.34 -12.20 10.07
CA ALA A 178 3.49 -12.81 10.74
C ALA A 178 3.18 -13.40 12.14
N ALA A 179 2.03 -13.04 12.73
CA ALA A 179 1.71 -13.40 14.12
C ALA A 179 1.65 -14.92 14.37
N PRO A 180 1.02 -15.76 13.51
CA PRO A 180 1.01 -17.21 13.75
C PRO A 180 2.41 -17.81 13.84
N VAL A 181 3.34 -17.32 13.00
CA VAL A 181 4.74 -17.77 13.02
C VAL A 181 5.44 -17.34 14.31
N ALA A 182 5.24 -16.09 14.74
CA ALA A 182 5.81 -15.58 15.97
C ALA A 182 5.29 -16.35 17.20
N ILE A 183 3.99 -16.68 17.24
CA ILE A 183 3.36 -17.50 18.29
C ILE A 183 3.98 -18.90 18.32
N ALA A 184 4.07 -19.56 17.18
CA ALA A 184 4.64 -20.90 17.06
C ALA A 184 6.09 -20.92 17.55
N LEU A 185 6.91 -19.95 17.12
CA LEU A 185 8.33 -19.85 17.52
C LEU A 185 8.50 -19.53 19.00
N ALA A 186 7.69 -18.61 19.54
CA ALA A 186 7.72 -18.25 20.97
C ALA A 186 7.36 -19.43 21.87
N SER A 187 6.48 -20.28 21.38
CA SER A 187 5.98 -21.44 22.12
C SER A 187 6.81 -22.70 21.90
N TRP A 188 7.70 -22.70 20.92
CA TRP A 188 8.55 -23.86 20.60
C TRP A 188 9.57 -24.13 21.69
N SER A 189 9.72 -25.42 22.09
CA SER A 189 10.86 -25.92 22.89
C SER A 189 11.24 -27.33 22.45
N ASP A 190 12.43 -27.75 22.81
CA ASP A 190 12.91 -29.10 22.49
C ASP A 190 12.08 -30.19 23.18
N ALA A 191 11.47 -29.87 24.33
CA ALA A 191 10.56 -30.74 25.06
C ALA A 191 9.09 -30.70 24.57
N GLY A 192 8.80 -30.00 23.47
CA GLY A 192 7.44 -29.86 22.93
C GLY A 192 6.92 -28.42 22.99
N LEU A 193 5.62 -28.24 22.71
CA LEU A 193 5.01 -26.93 22.64
C LEU A 193 4.62 -26.39 24.02
N ARG A 194 5.03 -25.16 24.34
CA ARG A 194 4.60 -24.45 25.56
C ARG A 194 3.19 -23.89 25.35
N TRP A 195 2.18 -24.69 25.53
CA TRP A 195 0.77 -24.37 25.26
C TRP A 195 0.28 -23.11 25.97
N ARG A 196 0.70 -22.89 27.25
CA ARG A 196 0.31 -21.66 27.97
C ARG A 196 0.80 -20.40 27.27
N ARG A 197 1.99 -20.41 26.69
CA ARG A 197 2.51 -19.27 25.93
C ARG A 197 1.82 -19.13 24.57
N ALA A 198 1.51 -20.25 23.93
CA ALA A 198 0.73 -20.25 22.68
C ALA A 198 -0.67 -19.63 22.89
N PHE A 199 -1.37 -20.02 23.95
CA PHE A 199 -2.67 -19.46 24.29
C PHE A 199 -2.58 -17.99 24.72
N LEU A 200 -1.54 -17.62 25.50
CA LEU A 200 -1.31 -16.22 25.88
C LEU A 200 -1.16 -15.31 24.65
N LEU A 201 -0.24 -15.64 23.75
CA LEU A 201 0.01 -14.85 22.54
C LEU A 201 -1.12 -14.99 21.51
N GLY A 202 -1.75 -16.16 21.42
CA GLY A 202 -2.97 -16.38 20.64
C GLY A 202 -4.12 -15.48 21.11
N GLY A 203 -4.26 -15.31 22.44
CA GLY A 203 -5.20 -14.37 23.04
C GLY A 203 -4.90 -12.92 22.67
N VAL A 204 -3.62 -12.50 22.68
CA VAL A 204 -3.21 -11.16 22.21
C VAL A 204 -3.53 -10.97 20.72
N MET A 205 -3.26 -11.97 19.89
CA MET A 205 -3.62 -11.93 18.47
C MET A 205 -5.16 -11.80 18.29
N ALA A 206 -5.94 -12.54 19.07
CA ALA A 206 -7.40 -12.46 19.04
C ALA A 206 -7.91 -11.07 19.49
N ILE A 207 -7.30 -10.47 20.53
CA ILE A 207 -7.58 -9.09 20.94
C ILE A 207 -7.27 -8.12 19.79
N ALA A 208 -6.08 -8.24 19.18
CA ALA A 208 -5.67 -7.35 18.10
C ALA A 208 -6.61 -7.45 16.89
N MET A 209 -6.93 -8.67 16.45
CA MET A 209 -7.87 -8.88 15.35
C MET A 209 -9.31 -8.46 15.73
N GLY A 210 -9.75 -8.77 16.94
CA GLY A 210 -11.05 -8.38 17.45
C GLY A 210 -11.21 -6.87 17.50
N THR A 211 -10.22 -6.14 18.00
CA THR A 211 -10.19 -4.67 18.01
C THR A 211 -10.17 -4.10 16.59
N GLY A 212 -9.30 -4.59 15.72
CA GLY A 212 -9.19 -4.11 14.33
C GLY A 212 -10.42 -4.42 13.46
N ARG A 213 -11.33 -5.29 13.91
CA ARG A 213 -12.62 -5.60 13.28
C ARG A 213 -13.82 -5.09 14.09
N MET A 214 -13.57 -4.45 15.23
CA MET A 214 -14.60 -4.09 16.23
C MET A 214 -15.52 -5.26 16.61
N SER A 215 -14.92 -6.44 16.74
CA SER A 215 -15.61 -7.68 17.12
C SER A 215 -15.45 -7.93 18.62
N LEU A 216 -16.49 -7.57 19.40
CA LEU A 216 -16.46 -7.69 20.86
C LEU A 216 -16.21 -9.13 21.32
N TRP A 217 -16.86 -10.13 20.70
CA TRP A 217 -16.69 -11.52 21.07
C TRP A 217 -15.26 -12.03 20.89
N MET A 218 -14.59 -11.64 19.79
CA MET A 218 -13.16 -11.99 19.57
C MET A 218 -12.26 -11.32 20.60
N THR A 219 -12.50 -10.06 20.89
CA THR A 219 -11.73 -9.29 21.88
C THR A 219 -11.90 -9.89 23.28
N VAL A 220 -13.12 -10.21 23.68
CA VAL A 220 -13.41 -10.85 24.98
C VAL A 220 -12.82 -12.26 25.05
N ALA A 221 -13.02 -13.08 24.03
CA ALA A 221 -12.43 -14.43 23.99
C ALA A 221 -10.88 -14.37 24.07
N GLY A 222 -10.28 -13.43 23.37
CA GLY A 222 -8.84 -13.16 23.46
C GLY A 222 -8.42 -12.74 24.86
N ALA A 223 -9.14 -11.84 25.50
CA ALA A 223 -8.86 -11.40 26.88
C ALA A 223 -8.98 -12.55 27.88
N VAL A 224 -10.00 -13.39 27.76
CA VAL A 224 -10.15 -14.60 28.58
C VAL A 224 -8.95 -15.54 28.40
N LEU A 225 -8.54 -15.81 27.14
CA LEU A 225 -7.35 -16.63 26.86
C LEU A 225 -6.10 -16.05 27.50
N VAL A 226 -5.89 -14.73 27.42
CA VAL A 226 -4.75 -14.06 28.07
C VAL A 226 -4.81 -14.26 29.58
N VAL A 227 -5.94 -13.99 30.23
CA VAL A 227 -6.09 -14.09 31.70
C VAL A 227 -5.88 -15.51 32.20
N VAL A 228 -6.51 -16.50 31.55
CA VAL A 228 -6.40 -17.92 31.95
C VAL A 228 -4.98 -18.47 31.74
N SER A 229 -4.30 -18.00 30.69
CA SER A 229 -2.95 -18.47 30.35
C SER A 229 -1.85 -17.69 31.07
N MET A 230 -2.18 -16.60 31.73
CA MET A 230 -1.21 -15.67 32.31
C MET A 230 -0.57 -16.25 33.58
N PRO A 231 0.78 -16.34 33.66
CA PRO A 231 1.43 -16.56 34.94
C PRO A 231 1.17 -15.37 35.89
N ARG A 232 1.00 -15.64 37.19
CA ARG A 232 0.69 -14.61 38.22
C ARG A 232 1.57 -13.32 38.17
N ARG A 233 2.65 -13.32 37.40
CA ARG A 233 3.60 -12.19 37.27
C ARG A 233 3.60 -11.54 35.88
N SER A 234 2.64 -11.81 34.99
CA SER A 234 2.65 -11.36 33.57
C SER A 234 1.59 -10.29 33.25
N LEU A 235 1.18 -9.46 34.23
CA LEU A 235 0.35 -8.26 33.99
C LEU A 235 0.92 -7.35 32.89
N GLY A 236 2.24 -7.41 32.67
CA GLY A 236 2.91 -6.67 31.60
C GLY A 236 2.37 -6.94 30.19
N VAL A 237 1.89 -8.16 29.89
CA VAL A 237 1.29 -8.47 28.56
C VAL A 237 0.00 -7.68 28.34
N LEU A 238 -0.87 -7.62 29.34
CA LEU A 238 -2.11 -6.84 29.25
C LEU A 238 -1.81 -5.35 29.15
N ALA A 239 -0.87 -4.86 29.97
CA ALA A 239 -0.48 -3.46 29.96
C ALA A 239 0.08 -3.02 28.61
N VAL A 240 1.02 -3.78 28.01
CA VAL A 240 1.59 -3.44 26.69
C VAL A 240 0.56 -3.60 25.57
N THR A 241 -0.37 -4.56 25.68
CA THR A 241 -1.44 -4.72 24.69
C THR A 241 -2.40 -3.53 24.75
N ALA A 242 -2.85 -3.14 25.94
CA ALA A 242 -3.73 -1.99 26.13
C ALA A 242 -3.06 -0.67 25.67
N LEU A 243 -1.80 -0.46 26.06
CA LEU A 243 -1.02 0.71 25.64
C LEU A 243 -0.88 0.78 24.10
N SER A 244 -0.61 -0.35 23.45
CA SER A 244 -0.46 -0.37 21.99
C SER A 244 -1.78 -0.03 21.27
N ILE A 245 -2.89 -0.60 21.73
CA ILE A 245 -4.21 -0.37 21.13
C ILE A 245 -4.71 1.04 21.43
N SER A 246 -4.35 1.63 22.57
CA SER A 246 -4.77 3.00 22.92
C SER A 246 -4.29 4.06 21.92
N ALA A 247 -3.27 3.76 21.09
CA ALA A 247 -2.85 4.63 19.99
C ALA A 247 -3.97 4.88 18.95
N LEU A 248 -5.00 4.02 18.88
CA LEU A 248 -6.20 4.29 18.08
C LEU A 248 -6.96 5.54 18.55
N ALA A 249 -6.87 5.89 19.84
CA ALA A 249 -7.52 7.08 20.39
C ALA A 249 -7.02 8.38 19.72
N MET A 250 -5.81 8.36 19.14
CA MET A 250 -5.29 9.46 18.36
C MET A 250 -6.26 9.90 17.24
N MET A 251 -6.93 8.95 16.58
CA MET A 251 -7.91 9.27 15.53
C MET A 251 -9.08 10.08 16.09
N TYR A 252 -9.65 9.65 17.22
CA TYR A 252 -10.75 10.35 17.88
C TYR A 252 -10.33 11.76 18.30
N ILE A 253 -9.16 11.89 18.93
CA ILE A 253 -8.63 13.18 19.39
C ILE A 253 -8.38 14.11 18.19
N ARG A 254 -7.74 13.62 17.14
CA ARG A 254 -7.42 14.44 15.96
C ARG A 254 -8.67 14.84 15.16
N ALA A 255 -9.66 13.97 15.05
CA ALA A 255 -10.91 14.31 14.35
C ALA A 255 -11.65 15.48 14.98
N GLN A 256 -11.54 15.70 16.33
CA GLN A 256 -12.10 16.85 17.01
C GLN A 256 -11.52 18.20 16.55
N HIS A 257 -10.34 18.18 15.92
CA HIS A 257 -9.65 19.39 15.42
C HIS A 257 -9.81 19.57 13.91
N ASP A 258 -10.70 18.83 13.27
CA ASP A 258 -11.02 18.89 11.84
C ASP A 258 -9.77 19.02 10.93
N PRO A 259 -8.83 18.07 10.95
CA PRO A 259 -7.65 18.14 10.08
C PRO A 259 -8.07 18.13 8.62
N ALA A 260 -7.22 18.67 7.74
CA ALA A 260 -7.52 18.80 6.31
C ALA A 260 -7.93 17.47 5.67
N ILE A 261 -7.19 16.41 5.93
CA ILE A 261 -7.57 15.03 5.58
C ILE A 261 -8.23 14.40 6.80
N ASN A 262 -9.53 14.15 6.72
CA ASN A 262 -10.34 13.63 7.84
C ASN A 262 -11.35 12.59 7.33
N GLN A 263 -10.85 11.50 6.73
CA GLN A 263 -11.73 10.44 6.25
C GLN A 263 -12.39 9.69 7.41
N GLY A 264 -13.65 9.33 7.20
CA GLY A 264 -14.47 8.67 8.23
C GLY A 264 -14.92 9.60 9.36
N GLU A 265 -14.29 10.77 9.53
CA GLU A 265 -14.60 11.77 10.57
C GLU A 265 -14.90 11.13 11.94
N PRO A 266 -13.93 10.42 12.56
CA PRO A 266 -14.15 9.66 13.80
C PRO A 266 -14.25 10.55 15.03
N ASP A 267 -15.10 11.59 14.98
CA ASP A 267 -15.37 12.59 16.01
C ASP A 267 -16.40 12.13 17.07
N THR A 268 -17.12 11.04 16.78
CA THR A 268 -18.04 10.36 17.70
C THR A 268 -17.63 8.90 17.88
N TRP A 269 -18.07 8.28 19.00
CA TRP A 269 -17.81 6.86 19.23
C TRP A 269 -18.30 5.97 18.10
N ARG A 270 -19.46 6.27 17.53
CA ARG A 270 -20.02 5.52 16.39
C ARG A 270 -19.14 5.64 15.16
N ALA A 271 -18.76 6.86 14.76
CA ALA A 271 -17.89 7.12 13.62
C ALA A 271 -16.50 6.48 13.81
N PHE A 272 -15.96 6.53 15.05
CA PHE A 272 -14.71 5.85 15.40
C PHE A 272 -14.82 4.33 15.21
N VAL A 273 -15.88 3.70 15.69
CA VAL A 273 -16.12 2.27 15.51
C VAL A 273 -16.28 1.92 14.03
N ASP A 274 -17.02 2.73 13.27
CA ASP A 274 -17.24 2.54 11.83
C ASP A 274 -15.93 2.65 11.05
N MET A 275 -15.06 3.59 11.43
CA MET A 275 -13.73 3.81 10.86
C MET A 275 -12.81 2.60 11.08
N VAL A 276 -12.65 2.16 12.34
CA VAL A 276 -11.76 1.03 12.68
C VAL A 276 -12.30 -0.27 12.09
N ALA A 277 -13.62 -0.49 12.12
CA ALA A 277 -14.28 -1.66 11.54
C ALA A 277 -14.31 -1.66 10.01
N ARG A 278 -13.91 -0.57 9.35
CA ARG A 278 -13.95 -0.38 7.88
C ARG A 278 -15.36 -0.54 7.31
N ARG A 279 -16.40 -0.08 8.00
CA ARG A 279 -17.80 -0.28 7.58
C ARG A 279 -18.17 0.40 6.28
N GLN A 280 -17.41 1.41 5.84
CA GLN A 280 -17.61 2.00 4.51
C GLN A 280 -17.23 1.06 3.35
N TYR A 281 -16.45 0.01 3.63
CA TYR A 281 -16.12 -1.01 2.65
C TYR A 281 -16.95 -2.26 2.91
N ASP A 282 -17.44 -2.87 1.85
CA ASP A 282 -18.09 -4.20 1.94
C ASP A 282 -16.99 -5.26 2.13
N VAL A 283 -16.56 -5.42 3.40
CA VAL A 283 -15.57 -6.43 3.76
C VAL A 283 -16.21 -7.81 3.67
N ALA A 284 -15.95 -8.49 2.57
CA ALA A 284 -16.49 -9.80 2.33
C ALA A 284 -16.08 -10.79 3.42
N PRO A 285 -16.99 -11.71 3.79
CA PRO A 285 -16.63 -12.87 4.59
C PRO A 285 -15.66 -13.77 3.80
N MET A 286 -14.89 -14.60 4.52
CA MET A 286 -14.00 -15.57 3.86
C MET A 286 -14.76 -16.60 3.03
N TRP A 287 -16.04 -16.79 3.26
CA TRP A 287 -16.93 -17.70 2.56
C TRP A 287 -18.34 -17.09 2.47
N PRO A 288 -19.03 -17.20 1.30
CA PRO A 288 -18.61 -17.85 0.05
C PRO A 288 -17.48 -17.11 -0.66
N ARG A 289 -16.75 -17.83 -1.55
CA ARG A 289 -15.63 -17.24 -2.30
C ARG A 289 -16.13 -16.28 -3.39
N LYS A 290 -15.52 -15.10 -3.50
CA LYS A 290 -15.83 -14.07 -4.54
C LYS A 290 -15.39 -14.48 -5.95
N ALA A 291 -14.38 -15.34 -6.05
CA ALA A 291 -13.94 -15.96 -7.30
C ALA A 291 -13.58 -17.43 -7.05
N PRO A 292 -13.65 -18.30 -8.06
CA PRO A 292 -13.19 -19.68 -7.95
C PRO A 292 -11.77 -19.76 -7.39
N LEU A 293 -11.50 -20.73 -6.51
CA LEU A 293 -10.18 -20.87 -5.86
C LEU A 293 -9.04 -20.96 -6.89
N TRP A 294 -9.24 -21.67 -8.00
CA TRP A 294 -8.22 -21.78 -9.03
C TRP A 294 -7.85 -20.43 -9.66
N ILE A 295 -8.81 -19.49 -9.81
CA ILE A 295 -8.55 -18.11 -10.26
C ILE A 295 -7.73 -17.37 -9.21
N GLN A 296 -8.04 -17.51 -7.93
CA GLN A 296 -7.29 -16.85 -6.87
C GLN A 296 -5.85 -17.37 -6.78
N PHE A 297 -5.65 -18.69 -6.97
CA PHE A 297 -4.31 -19.26 -7.10
C PHE A 297 -3.58 -18.82 -8.37
N ALA A 298 -4.29 -18.72 -9.48
CA ALA A 298 -3.73 -18.24 -10.75
C ALA A 298 -3.32 -16.77 -10.65
N ASN A 299 -4.09 -15.91 -9.96
CA ASN A 299 -3.68 -14.54 -9.62
C ASN A 299 -2.35 -14.52 -8.84
N PHE A 300 -2.23 -15.33 -7.79
CA PHE A 300 -0.98 -15.43 -7.05
C PHE A 300 0.18 -15.91 -7.93
N GLY A 301 -0.04 -16.90 -8.78
CA GLY A 301 0.94 -17.38 -9.75
C GLY A 301 1.38 -16.30 -10.74
N GLN A 302 0.45 -15.50 -11.25
CA GLN A 302 0.74 -14.37 -12.10
C GLN A 302 1.58 -13.32 -11.36
N TYR A 303 1.22 -13.00 -10.12
CA TYR A 303 1.99 -12.06 -9.29
C TYR A 303 3.39 -12.59 -8.97
N ALA A 304 3.53 -13.89 -8.77
CA ALA A 304 4.84 -14.53 -8.59
C ALA A 304 5.71 -14.41 -9.84
N ASP A 305 5.11 -14.48 -11.05
CA ASP A 305 5.84 -14.32 -12.31
C ASP A 305 6.45 -12.93 -12.50
N TRP A 306 5.94 -11.92 -11.80
CA TRP A 306 6.45 -10.53 -11.88
C TRP A 306 7.66 -10.27 -10.99
N GLN A 307 8.01 -11.17 -10.05
CA GLN A 307 8.92 -10.82 -8.95
C GLN A 307 10.40 -10.70 -9.35
N ALA A 308 10.90 -11.59 -10.18
CA ALA A 308 12.36 -11.75 -10.34
C ALA A 308 12.96 -10.97 -11.53
N ALA A 309 12.18 -10.74 -12.59
CA ALA A 309 12.70 -10.19 -13.85
C ALA A 309 11.65 -9.35 -14.60
N LEU A 310 10.97 -8.46 -13.90
CA LEU A 310 9.85 -7.69 -14.43
C LEU A 310 10.21 -6.86 -15.69
N ALA A 311 11.43 -6.33 -15.77
CA ALA A 311 11.83 -5.53 -16.94
C ALA A 311 11.95 -6.33 -18.26
N LEU A 312 11.98 -7.66 -18.20
CA LEU A 312 11.96 -8.52 -19.40
C LEU A 312 10.55 -8.69 -20.00
N GLY A 313 9.53 -8.17 -19.32
CA GLY A 313 8.16 -8.10 -19.79
C GLY A 313 7.33 -7.29 -18.79
N PRO A 314 7.43 -5.94 -18.83
CA PRO A 314 6.89 -5.06 -17.79
C PRO A 314 5.38 -4.83 -17.90
N THR A 315 4.65 -5.74 -18.51
CA THR A 315 3.20 -5.70 -18.69
C THR A 315 2.54 -6.95 -18.12
N VAL A 316 1.23 -6.95 -18.03
CA VAL A 316 0.44 -8.11 -17.62
C VAL A 316 0.53 -9.28 -18.61
N MET A 317 0.93 -9.03 -19.85
CA MET A 317 1.08 -10.07 -20.88
C MET A 317 2.18 -11.06 -20.48
N PRO A 318 1.97 -12.37 -20.71
CA PRO A 318 3.00 -13.39 -20.48
C PRO A 318 4.29 -13.08 -21.24
N SER A 319 5.44 -13.32 -20.60
CA SER A 319 6.76 -13.17 -21.20
C SER A 319 7.60 -14.42 -20.94
N LEU A 320 8.01 -15.11 -21.99
CA LEU A 320 8.78 -16.34 -21.88
C LEU A 320 10.09 -16.13 -21.08
N LEU A 321 10.79 -15.02 -21.36
CA LEU A 321 12.05 -14.71 -20.65
C LEU A 321 11.80 -14.42 -19.18
N ARG A 322 10.78 -13.61 -18.85
CA ARG A 322 10.42 -13.33 -17.46
C ARG A 322 10.07 -14.61 -16.71
N THR A 323 9.22 -15.46 -17.30
CA THR A 323 8.79 -16.73 -16.70
C THR A 323 9.97 -17.72 -16.54
N ALA A 324 10.95 -17.73 -17.44
CA ALA A 324 12.16 -18.54 -17.26
C ALA A 324 12.94 -18.15 -16.00
N PHE A 325 13.07 -16.85 -15.70
CA PHE A 325 13.67 -16.41 -14.44
C PHE A 325 12.80 -16.75 -13.23
N THR A 326 11.49 -16.67 -13.35
CA THR A 326 10.56 -17.12 -12.30
C THR A 326 10.78 -18.58 -11.95
N VAL A 327 10.86 -19.45 -12.96
CA VAL A 327 11.16 -20.88 -12.77
C VAL A 327 12.52 -21.10 -12.12
N LEU A 328 13.55 -20.35 -12.54
CA LEU A 328 14.87 -20.39 -11.90
C LEU A 328 14.78 -20.04 -10.40
N PHE A 329 14.12 -18.93 -10.06
CA PHE A 329 14.04 -18.51 -8.66
C PHE A 329 13.10 -19.40 -7.82
N LEU A 330 12.08 -20.03 -8.41
CA LEU A 330 11.29 -21.08 -7.76
C LEU A 330 12.16 -22.30 -7.46
N TYR A 331 12.98 -22.74 -8.41
CA TYR A 331 13.92 -23.85 -8.22
C TYR A 331 14.92 -23.55 -7.09
N LEU A 332 15.52 -22.34 -7.08
CA LEU A 332 16.40 -21.89 -6.00
C LEU A 332 15.67 -21.86 -4.65
N GLY A 333 14.45 -21.33 -4.63
CA GLY A 333 13.62 -21.27 -3.42
C GLY A 333 13.30 -22.66 -2.87
N PHE A 334 12.93 -23.60 -3.74
CA PHE A 334 12.68 -24.98 -3.35
C PHE A 334 13.92 -25.65 -2.73
N HIS A 335 15.09 -25.45 -3.34
CA HIS A 335 16.35 -25.95 -2.78
C HIS A 335 16.68 -25.34 -1.43
N GLY A 336 16.48 -24.05 -1.25
CA GLY A 336 16.68 -23.37 0.04
C GLY A 336 15.71 -23.87 1.12
N ALA A 337 14.43 -24.03 0.78
CA ALA A 337 13.41 -24.56 1.67
C ALA A 337 13.75 -26.00 2.12
N ARG A 338 14.08 -26.88 1.15
CA ARG A 338 14.48 -28.27 1.43
C ARG A 338 15.70 -28.33 2.36
N LEU A 339 16.70 -27.51 2.11
CA LEU A 339 17.91 -27.46 2.92
C LEU A 339 17.61 -27.01 4.36
N GLN A 340 16.82 -25.96 4.55
CA GLN A 340 16.37 -25.54 5.87
C GLN A 340 15.55 -26.61 6.59
N TRP A 341 14.63 -27.28 5.87
CA TRP A 341 13.85 -28.38 6.42
C TRP A 341 14.72 -29.51 6.94
N GLN A 342 15.78 -29.86 6.21
CA GLN A 342 16.71 -30.93 6.61
C GLN A 342 17.60 -30.55 7.78
N GLN A 343 18.02 -29.29 7.87
CA GLN A 343 19.02 -28.85 8.85
C GLN A 343 18.42 -28.26 10.13
N SER A 344 17.30 -27.56 10.04
CA SER A 344 16.66 -26.93 11.19
C SER A 344 15.18 -26.69 10.96
N ARG A 345 14.33 -27.49 11.60
CA ARG A 345 12.87 -27.33 11.57
C ARG A 345 12.44 -25.94 12.05
N ARG A 346 13.14 -25.40 13.05
CA ARG A 346 12.88 -24.08 13.59
C ARG A 346 13.21 -22.98 12.56
N ALA A 347 14.35 -23.06 11.88
CA ALA A 347 14.70 -22.12 10.82
C ALA A 347 13.73 -22.21 9.63
N PHE A 348 13.30 -23.42 9.27
CA PHE A 348 12.27 -23.62 8.26
C PHE A 348 10.95 -22.97 8.66
N LEU A 349 10.51 -23.09 9.91
CA LEU A 349 9.29 -22.47 10.41
C LEU A 349 9.33 -20.93 10.28
N ILE A 350 10.48 -20.28 10.47
CA ILE A 350 10.65 -18.84 10.31
C ILE A 350 10.25 -18.41 8.88
N VAL A 351 10.84 -19.04 7.86
CA VAL A 351 10.65 -18.64 6.47
C VAL A 351 9.43 -19.31 5.85
N GLY A 352 9.26 -20.61 6.10
CA GLY A 352 8.15 -21.40 5.54
C GLY A 352 6.80 -21.03 6.13
N GLY A 353 6.76 -20.77 7.44
CA GLY A 353 5.56 -20.26 8.09
C GLY A 353 5.17 -18.89 7.53
N LEU A 354 6.15 -17.99 7.33
CA LEU A 354 5.91 -16.68 6.74
C LEU A 354 5.43 -16.79 5.30
N PHE A 355 6.04 -17.67 4.49
CA PHE A 355 5.57 -17.94 3.13
C PHE A 355 4.13 -18.46 3.12
N LEU A 356 3.82 -19.44 3.95
CA LEU A 356 2.47 -20.03 4.03
C LEU A 356 1.43 -18.99 4.46
N CYS A 357 1.71 -18.21 5.51
CA CYS A 357 0.80 -17.16 5.98
C CYS A 357 0.68 -16.03 4.96
N GLY A 358 1.78 -15.61 4.34
CA GLY A 358 1.83 -14.54 3.34
C GLY A 358 1.23 -14.91 1.98
N ALA A 359 1.22 -16.19 1.61
CA ALA A 359 0.61 -16.69 0.37
C ALA A 359 -0.82 -17.20 0.63
N LEU A 360 -0.93 -18.43 1.15
CA LEU A 360 -2.21 -19.10 1.36
C LEU A 360 -3.09 -18.37 2.39
N GLY A 361 -2.49 -17.92 3.51
CA GLY A 361 -3.20 -17.18 4.55
C GLY A 361 -3.83 -15.91 4.01
N VAL A 362 -3.08 -15.12 3.26
CA VAL A 362 -3.56 -13.88 2.61
C VAL A 362 -4.62 -14.19 1.56
N LEU A 363 -4.39 -15.18 0.69
CA LEU A 363 -5.33 -15.59 -0.34
C LEU A 363 -6.69 -16.00 0.26
N VAL A 364 -6.67 -16.80 1.33
CA VAL A 364 -7.90 -17.25 2.01
C VAL A 364 -8.58 -16.10 2.72
N TYR A 365 -7.83 -15.26 3.43
CA TYR A 365 -8.38 -14.18 4.25
C TYR A 365 -9.00 -13.06 3.42
N LEU A 366 -8.34 -12.61 2.34
CA LEU A 366 -8.82 -11.47 1.55
C LEU A 366 -10.01 -11.82 0.66
N ASN A 367 -10.16 -13.08 0.25
CA ASN A 367 -11.26 -13.50 -0.62
C ASN A 367 -11.45 -12.57 -1.83
N LEU A 368 -10.39 -12.33 -2.59
CA LEU A 368 -10.39 -11.37 -3.70
C LEU A 368 -11.23 -11.86 -4.88
N HIS A 369 -11.78 -10.93 -5.65
CA HIS A 369 -12.27 -11.17 -7.00
C HIS A 369 -11.14 -11.61 -7.96
N ALA A 370 -11.48 -11.94 -9.19
CA ALA A 370 -10.49 -12.10 -10.24
C ALA A 370 -9.71 -10.79 -10.45
N GLY A 371 -8.42 -10.89 -10.64
CA GLY A 371 -7.59 -9.72 -10.98
C GLY A 371 -8.02 -9.10 -12.31
N PRO A 372 -7.68 -7.81 -12.54
CA PRO A 372 -8.09 -7.11 -13.76
C PRO A 372 -7.58 -7.77 -15.03
N SER A 373 -6.42 -8.40 -14.98
CA SER A 373 -5.73 -8.93 -16.17
C SER A 373 -5.83 -10.43 -16.38
N ILE A 374 -6.35 -11.20 -15.40
CA ILE A 374 -6.33 -12.66 -15.48
C ILE A 374 -7.58 -13.25 -16.16
N ALA A 375 -7.40 -14.38 -16.86
CA ALA A 375 -8.46 -15.23 -17.39
C ALA A 375 -9.46 -14.50 -18.32
N TRP A 376 -8.98 -13.52 -19.09
CA TRP A 376 -9.76 -12.93 -20.18
C TRP A 376 -10.07 -13.99 -21.25
N GLY A 377 -11.33 -14.04 -21.71
CA GLY A 377 -11.81 -15.05 -22.64
C GLY A 377 -12.14 -16.40 -22.01
N ILE A 378 -11.81 -16.63 -20.71
CA ILE A 378 -12.15 -17.84 -19.94
C ILE A 378 -13.31 -17.57 -18.99
N LEU A 379 -13.25 -16.45 -18.28
CA LEU A 379 -14.35 -16.00 -17.43
C LEU A 379 -15.35 -15.16 -18.24
N PRO A 380 -16.66 -15.24 -17.92
CA PRO A 380 -17.65 -14.34 -18.51
C PRO A 380 -17.27 -12.86 -18.36
N ALA A 381 -17.57 -12.03 -19.35
CA ALA A 381 -17.20 -10.61 -19.39
C ALA A 381 -17.80 -9.79 -18.22
N ASN A 382 -18.93 -10.24 -17.67
CA ASN A 382 -19.65 -9.58 -16.57
C ASN A 382 -19.19 -10.02 -15.16
N VAL A 383 -18.19 -10.90 -15.06
CA VAL A 383 -17.68 -11.32 -13.73
C VAL A 383 -17.01 -10.13 -13.03
N PRO A 384 -17.37 -9.85 -11.77
CA PRO A 384 -16.72 -8.79 -11.00
C PRO A 384 -15.21 -9.01 -10.90
N ARG A 385 -14.45 -7.93 -11.12
CA ARG A 385 -12.98 -7.94 -11.06
C ARG A 385 -12.50 -6.94 -10.02
N GLU A 386 -11.27 -7.16 -9.54
CA GLU A 386 -10.58 -6.16 -8.72
C GLU A 386 -10.31 -4.88 -9.56
N ALA A 387 -10.34 -3.72 -8.91
CA ALA A 387 -10.09 -2.44 -9.57
C ALA A 387 -8.64 -2.27 -10.02
N ARG A 388 -7.70 -2.92 -9.32
CA ARG A 388 -6.26 -2.94 -9.63
C ARG A 388 -5.67 -4.30 -9.29
N GLU A 389 -4.45 -4.58 -9.77
CA GLU A 389 -3.69 -5.75 -9.35
C GLU A 389 -3.36 -5.69 -7.85
N ARG A 390 -3.37 -6.83 -7.19
CA ARG A 390 -3.29 -6.94 -5.72
C ARG A 390 -2.02 -7.65 -5.24
N ASP A 391 -0.95 -7.62 -6.01
CA ASP A 391 0.33 -8.27 -5.73
C ASP A 391 0.98 -7.79 -4.43
N TYR A 392 0.78 -6.53 -4.06
CA TYR A 392 1.32 -5.92 -2.84
C TYR A 392 0.79 -6.56 -1.54
N PHE A 393 -0.35 -7.22 -1.54
CA PHE A 393 -0.81 -7.98 -0.39
C PHE A 393 0.06 -9.21 -0.08
N PHE A 394 0.79 -9.72 -1.07
CA PHE A 394 1.63 -10.91 -0.96
C PHE A 394 3.10 -10.61 -0.66
N VAL A 395 3.42 -9.38 -0.25
CA VAL A 395 4.80 -8.94 0.03
C VAL A 395 5.54 -9.86 1.01
N PHE A 396 4.85 -10.42 2.01
CA PHE A 396 5.43 -11.37 2.96
C PHE A 396 5.81 -12.71 2.32
N ALA A 397 5.00 -13.20 1.38
CA ALA A 397 5.30 -14.41 0.63
C ALA A 397 6.52 -14.23 -0.29
N PHE A 398 6.56 -13.11 -1.01
CA PHE A 398 7.67 -12.81 -1.92
C PHE A 398 8.96 -12.55 -1.16
N TRP A 399 8.88 -11.89 0.01
CA TRP A 399 10.01 -11.77 0.93
C TRP A 399 10.55 -13.13 1.36
N ALA A 400 9.70 -14.02 1.85
CA ALA A 400 10.09 -15.35 2.30
C ALA A 400 10.65 -16.20 1.15
N TRP A 401 10.04 -16.14 -0.03
CA TRP A 401 10.55 -16.82 -1.22
C TRP A 401 11.95 -16.34 -1.59
N GLY A 402 12.19 -15.04 -1.59
CA GLY A 402 13.52 -14.46 -1.87
C GLY A 402 14.58 -14.91 -0.85
N LEU A 403 14.21 -15.00 0.44
CA LEU A 403 15.12 -15.54 1.47
C LEU A 403 15.53 -16.99 1.17
N TRP A 404 14.58 -17.84 0.79
CA TRP A 404 14.88 -19.21 0.39
C TRP A 404 15.72 -19.30 -0.87
N ALA A 405 15.40 -18.49 -1.88
CA ALA A 405 16.14 -18.47 -3.14
C ALA A 405 17.61 -18.12 -2.92
N GLY A 406 17.93 -17.19 -2.02
CA GLY A 406 19.31 -16.85 -1.69
C GLY A 406 20.07 -17.99 -0.98
N ILE A 407 19.42 -18.69 -0.05
CA ILE A 407 20.00 -19.88 0.61
C ILE A 407 20.26 -20.96 -0.45
N GLY A 408 19.30 -21.23 -1.33
CA GLY A 408 19.43 -22.21 -2.40
C GLY A 408 20.52 -21.88 -3.40
N ALA A 409 20.63 -20.61 -3.80
CA ALA A 409 21.68 -20.15 -4.71
C ALA A 409 23.09 -20.44 -4.16
N VAL A 410 23.36 -20.07 -2.90
CA VAL A 410 24.66 -20.35 -2.29
C VAL A 410 24.93 -21.84 -2.17
N HIS A 411 23.93 -22.63 -1.80
CA HIS A 411 24.08 -24.08 -1.71
C HIS A 411 24.46 -24.70 -3.05
N LEU A 412 23.78 -24.36 -4.13
CA LEU A 412 24.05 -24.90 -5.47
C LEU A 412 25.40 -24.46 -6.02
N VAL A 413 25.78 -23.18 -5.81
CA VAL A 413 27.10 -22.65 -6.20
C VAL A 413 28.22 -23.42 -5.48
N ARG A 414 28.08 -23.69 -4.17
CA ARG A 414 29.07 -24.49 -3.43
C ARG A 414 29.16 -25.93 -3.92
N ARG A 415 28.03 -26.53 -4.26
CA ARG A 415 28.02 -27.90 -4.83
C ARG A 415 28.71 -28.00 -6.18
N SER A 416 28.74 -26.91 -6.96
CA SER A 416 29.50 -26.85 -8.22
C SER A 416 30.99 -26.57 -8.05
N GLY A 417 31.51 -26.62 -6.82
CA GLY A 417 32.92 -26.35 -6.53
C GLY A 417 33.33 -24.87 -6.55
N ARG A 418 32.38 -23.96 -6.78
CA ARG A 418 32.65 -22.52 -6.85
C ARG A 418 32.61 -21.88 -5.46
N PRO A 419 33.34 -20.77 -5.26
CA PRO A 419 33.29 -20.05 -3.99
C PRO A 419 31.89 -19.50 -3.72
N ALA A 420 31.43 -19.58 -2.47
CA ALA A 420 30.06 -19.16 -2.07
C ALA A 420 29.73 -17.71 -2.46
N TRP A 421 30.72 -16.84 -2.58
CA TRP A 421 30.51 -15.45 -3.02
C TRP A 421 30.06 -15.31 -4.48
N ALA A 422 30.27 -16.31 -5.32
CA ALA A 422 29.75 -16.30 -6.70
C ALA A 422 28.20 -16.30 -6.72
N ALA A 423 27.55 -16.75 -5.67
CA ALA A 423 26.10 -16.67 -5.56
C ALA A 423 25.58 -15.24 -5.37
N VAL A 424 26.43 -14.28 -4.96
CA VAL A 424 26.05 -12.87 -4.88
C VAL A 424 25.74 -12.33 -6.27
N ALA A 425 26.43 -12.81 -7.32
CA ALA A 425 26.08 -12.46 -8.70
C ALA A 425 24.65 -12.90 -9.07
N ILE A 426 24.25 -14.10 -8.64
CA ILE A 426 22.87 -14.57 -8.81
C ILE A 426 21.89 -13.70 -8.01
N ALA A 427 22.29 -13.28 -6.80
CA ALA A 427 21.47 -12.44 -5.95
C ALA A 427 21.27 -11.02 -6.49
N LEU A 428 22.15 -10.53 -7.33
CA LEU A 428 22.00 -9.25 -8.00
C LEU A 428 21.08 -9.30 -9.23
N LEU A 429 20.73 -10.50 -9.74
CA LEU A 429 19.86 -10.62 -10.91
C LEU A 429 18.48 -9.97 -10.72
N PRO A 430 17.72 -10.20 -9.62
CA PRO A 430 16.43 -9.52 -9.45
C PRO A 430 16.60 -7.99 -9.39
N ILE A 431 17.68 -7.49 -8.79
CA ILE A 431 17.98 -6.05 -8.75
C ILE A 431 18.22 -5.54 -10.17
N ALA A 432 19.06 -6.18 -10.95
CA ALA A 432 19.39 -5.76 -12.32
C ALA A 432 18.18 -5.86 -13.26
N LEU A 433 17.44 -7.00 -13.19
CA LEU A 433 16.32 -7.32 -14.08
C LEU A 433 15.00 -6.65 -13.70
N ASN A 434 14.89 -6.06 -12.51
CA ASN A 434 13.74 -5.26 -12.10
C ASN A 434 14.00 -3.75 -12.19
N TRP A 435 15.26 -3.29 -12.14
CA TRP A 435 15.63 -1.88 -12.02
C TRP A 435 14.84 -0.94 -12.93
N ARG A 436 14.82 -1.25 -14.24
CA ARG A 436 14.14 -0.41 -15.23
C ARG A 436 12.61 -0.41 -15.07
N ALA A 437 12.04 -1.48 -14.56
CA ALA A 437 10.59 -1.60 -14.39
C ALA A 437 10.10 -0.94 -13.09
N VAL A 438 10.91 -0.96 -12.01
CA VAL A 438 10.47 -0.52 -10.68
C VAL A 438 10.98 0.86 -10.27
N THR A 439 12.03 1.41 -10.94
CA THR A 439 12.54 2.74 -10.58
C THR A 439 11.48 3.82 -10.78
N ARG A 440 11.31 4.70 -9.80
CA ARG A 440 10.38 5.83 -9.81
C ARG A 440 11.00 7.13 -10.33
N ARG A 441 12.26 7.07 -10.83
CA ARG A 441 13.04 8.23 -11.25
C ARG A 441 12.97 8.55 -12.75
N GLN A 442 12.25 7.77 -13.53
CA GLN A 442 12.21 7.97 -14.98
C GLN A 442 11.12 8.97 -15.38
N GLU A 443 11.40 9.71 -16.43
CA GLU A 443 10.44 10.60 -17.09
C GLU A 443 9.50 9.81 -18.01
N PRO A 444 8.23 10.18 -18.08
CA PRO A 444 7.55 11.27 -17.35
C PRO A 444 7.03 10.85 -15.97
N GLU A 445 7.09 9.57 -15.60
CA GLU A 445 6.38 8.98 -14.46
C GLU A 445 6.73 9.65 -13.13
N ARG A 446 7.98 10.12 -12.97
CA ARG A 446 8.44 10.73 -11.71
C ARG A 446 7.69 11.99 -11.29
N ALA A 447 7.11 12.71 -12.26
CA ALA A 447 6.40 13.97 -12.02
C ALA A 447 4.92 13.90 -12.39
N LEU A 448 4.50 12.84 -13.07
CA LEU A 448 3.18 12.74 -13.68
C LEU A 448 2.04 12.91 -12.68
N PRO A 449 2.00 12.28 -11.46
CA PRO A 449 0.90 12.45 -10.53
C PRO A 449 0.74 13.91 -10.07
N ARG A 450 1.86 14.57 -9.73
CA ARG A 450 1.85 15.97 -9.34
C ARG A 450 1.41 16.90 -10.46
N VAL A 451 1.97 16.72 -11.67
CA VAL A 451 1.60 17.52 -12.84
C VAL A 451 0.12 17.31 -13.18
N THR A 452 -0.42 16.11 -13.03
CA THR A 452 -1.86 15.84 -13.21
C THR A 452 -2.70 16.63 -12.22
N ALA A 453 -2.36 16.61 -10.94
CA ALA A 453 -3.07 17.37 -9.91
C ALA A 453 -3.02 18.89 -10.18
N GLU A 454 -1.83 19.41 -10.47
CA GLU A 454 -1.65 20.82 -10.81
C GLU A 454 -2.42 21.21 -12.09
N ALA A 455 -2.48 20.32 -13.09
CA ALA A 455 -3.22 20.55 -14.32
C ALA A 455 -4.73 20.67 -14.05
N PHE A 456 -5.31 19.78 -13.24
CA PHE A 456 -6.72 19.88 -12.83
C PHE A 456 -7.01 21.18 -12.08
N LEU A 457 -6.16 21.53 -11.10
CA LEU A 457 -6.33 22.77 -10.33
C LEU A 457 -6.20 24.03 -11.21
N ARG A 458 -5.27 24.04 -12.17
CA ARG A 458 -5.09 25.15 -13.13
C ARG A 458 -6.24 25.25 -14.13
N SER A 459 -6.88 24.13 -14.45
CA SER A 459 -8.04 24.07 -15.36
C SER A 459 -9.34 24.50 -14.69
N THR A 460 -9.34 24.63 -13.36
CA THR A 460 -10.49 25.04 -12.57
C THR A 460 -10.45 26.54 -12.34
N PRO A 461 -11.56 27.28 -12.60
CA PRO A 461 -11.64 28.72 -12.32
C PRO A 461 -11.42 29.05 -10.84
N ASP A 462 -11.16 30.33 -10.55
CA ASP A 462 -10.94 30.79 -9.17
C ASP A 462 -12.15 30.51 -8.28
N SER A 463 -11.88 30.03 -7.07
CA SER A 463 -12.88 29.57 -6.11
C SER A 463 -13.86 28.52 -6.63
N GLY A 464 -13.50 27.81 -7.70
CA GLY A 464 -14.34 26.81 -8.35
C GLY A 464 -14.59 25.57 -7.48
N VAL A 465 -15.56 24.76 -7.94
CA VAL A 465 -15.87 23.44 -7.36
C VAL A 465 -15.54 22.39 -8.42
N LEU A 466 -14.52 21.56 -8.15
CA LEU A 466 -14.02 20.55 -9.07
C LEU A 466 -14.52 19.15 -8.66
N PHE A 467 -15.33 18.53 -9.51
CA PHE A 467 -15.78 17.15 -9.34
C PHE A 467 -14.78 16.19 -9.95
N VAL A 468 -14.41 15.12 -9.20
CA VAL A 468 -13.40 14.12 -9.59
C VAL A 468 -13.88 12.70 -9.37
N GLY A 469 -13.31 11.74 -10.14
CA GLY A 469 -13.84 10.39 -10.30
C GLY A 469 -13.33 9.34 -9.35
N GLY A 470 -12.18 9.51 -8.71
CA GLY A 470 -11.61 8.44 -7.86
C GLY A 470 -10.31 8.79 -7.17
N ASP A 471 -9.67 7.77 -6.59
CA ASP A 471 -8.48 7.91 -5.74
C ASP A 471 -7.31 8.56 -6.48
N ASN A 472 -7.05 8.12 -7.71
CA ASN A 472 -5.94 8.65 -8.52
C ASN A 472 -6.15 10.09 -9.02
N ASP A 473 -7.39 10.59 -9.01
CA ASP A 473 -7.68 12.00 -9.21
C ASP A 473 -7.52 12.76 -7.89
N SER A 474 -8.18 12.27 -6.82
CA SER A 474 -8.36 12.97 -5.56
C SER A 474 -7.08 13.06 -4.73
N TYR A 475 -6.34 11.95 -4.58
CA TYR A 475 -5.21 11.90 -3.66
C TYR A 475 -4.02 12.77 -4.09
N PRO A 476 -3.64 12.81 -5.39
CA PRO A 476 -2.68 13.80 -5.85
C PRO A 476 -3.15 15.26 -5.69
N LEU A 477 -4.47 15.53 -5.82
CA LEU A 477 -5.05 16.86 -5.58
C LEU A 477 -4.94 17.28 -4.11
N TRP A 478 -5.32 16.38 -3.19
CA TRP A 478 -5.16 16.64 -1.75
C TRP A 478 -3.69 16.86 -1.38
N TYR A 479 -2.77 16.06 -1.95
CA TYR A 479 -1.35 16.28 -1.77
C TYR A 479 -0.91 17.66 -2.28
N ALA A 480 -1.34 18.06 -3.46
CA ALA A 480 -0.98 19.37 -4.04
C ALA A 480 -1.52 20.53 -3.20
N GLN A 481 -2.74 20.42 -2.69
CA GLN A 481 -3.34 21.46 -1.83
C GLN A 481 -2.70 21.49 -0.44
N GLU A 482 -2.57 20.33 0.24
CA GLU A 482 -2.18 20.29 1.64
C GLU A 482 -0.67 20.41 1.88
N VAL A 483 0.15 19.88 0.96
CA VAL A 483 1.61 19.89 1.15
C VAL A 483 2.25 21.09 0.44
N HIS A 484 1.68 21.51 -0.68
CA HIS A 484 2.23 22.60 -1.50
C HIS A 484 1.42 23.89 -1.48
N GLY A 485 0.22 23.91 -0.87
CA GLY A 485 -0.65 25.08 -0.85
C GLY A 485 -1.15 25.52 -2.23
N ILE A 486 -1.23 24.60 -3.20
CA ILE A 486 -1.62 24.91 -4.56
C ILE A 486 -3.14 25.01 -4.66
N ARG A 487 -3.65 26.20 -5.03
CA ARG A 487 -5.07 26.45 -5.23
C ARG A 487 -5.98 25.92 -4.10
N PRO A 488 -5.76 26.32 -2.85
CA PRO A 488 -6.61 25.95 -1.73
C PRO A 488 -8.03 26.56 -1.81
N ASP A 489 -8.24 27.50 -2.70
CA ASP A 489 -9.54 28.10 -3.03
C ASP A 489 -10.50 27.13 -3.73
N VAL A 490 -9.96 26.12 -4.44
CA VAL A 490 -10.74 25.13 -5.18
C VAL A 490 -11.30 24.07 -4.24
N ALA A 491 -12.62 23.88 -4.26
CA ALA A 491 -13.28 22.81 -3.54
C ALA A 491 -13.24 21.51 -4.38
N VAL A 492 -12.40 20.55 -3.98
CA VAL A 492 -12.31 19.23 -4.64
C VAL A 492 -13.39 18.31 -4.09
N ILE A 493 -14.29 17.84 -4.96
CA ILE A 493 -15.41 16.96 -4.63
C ILE A 493 -15.19 15.58 -5.23
N THR A 494 -14.90 14.62 -4.38
CA THR A 494 -14.66 13.20 -4.73
C THR A 494 -15.99 12.46 -4.79
N ILE A 495 -16.51 12.20 -5.99
CA ILE A 495 -17.84 11.59 -6.19
C ILE A 495 -17.99 10.23 -5.49
N PRO A 496 -17.01 9.30 -5.52
CA PRO A 496 -17.10 8.03 -4.80
C PRO A 496 -17.29 8.13 -3.28
N LEU A 497 -16.94 9.26 -2.65
CA LEU A 497 -17.13 9.47 -1.21
C LEU A 497 -18.50 10.04 -0.84
N LEU A 498 -19.29 10.54 -1.81
CA LEU A 498 -20.62 11.11 -1.57
C LEU A 498 -21.66 10.17 -0.93
N PRO A 499 -21.60 8.83 -1.08
CA PRO A 499 -22.45 7.93 -0.32
C PRO A 499 -22.29 8.07 1.21
N THR A 500 -21.14 8.49 1.69
CA THR A 500 -20.85 8.59 3.12
C THR A 500 -21.39 9.90 3.71
N GLU A 501 -22.06 9.81 4.87
CA GLU A 501 -22.63 10.99 5.53
C GLU A 501 -21.53 11.93 6.05
N TRP A 502 -20.43 11.37 6.58
CA TRP A 502 -19.32 12.16 7.09
C TRP A 502 -18.74 13.10 6.01
N TYR A 503 -18.63 12.64 4.76
CA TYR A 503 -18.10 13.46 3.67
C TYR A 503 -19.07 14.58 3.28
N ARG A 504 -20.37 14.30 3.23
CA ARG A 504 -21.39 15.33 2.99
C ARG A 504 -21.41 16.38 4.10
N ARG A 505 -21.22 15.99 5.39
CA ARG A 505 -21.05 16.93 6.51
C ARG A 505 -19.83 17.84 6.33
N GLN A 506 -18.68 17.29 5.89
CA GLN A 506 -17.49 18.10 5.61
C GLN A 506 -17.72 19.10 4.48
N ILE A 507 -18.39 18.69 3.39
CA ILE A 507 -18.74 19.58 2.29
C ILE A 507 -19.64 20.73 2.79
N MET A 508 -20.64 20.43 3.61
CA MET A 508 -21.49 21.46 4.23
C MET A 508 -20.64 22.41 5.10
N ARG A 509 -19.82 21.88 5.99
CA ARG A 509 -19.06 22.68 6.96
C ARG A 509 -17.95 23.52 6.34
N ARG A 510 -17.21 22.95 5.39
CA ARG A 510 -16.04 23.61 4.79
C ARG A 510 -16.39 24.53 3.63
N PHE A 511 -17.41 24.20 2.87
CA PHE A 511 -17.70 24.87 1.62
C PHE A 511 -19.11 25.46 1.54
N SER A 512 -20.00 25.14 2.48
CA SER A 512 -21.41 25.57 2.50
C SER A 512 -22.20 25.17 1.25
N LEU A 513 -21.79 24.09 0.57
CA LEU A 513 -22.39 23.62 -0.69
C LEU A 513 -23.61 22.70 -0.48
N LEU A 514 -23.90 22.32 0.76
CA LEU A 514 -25.08 21.55 1.17
C LEU A 514 -25.64 22.15 2.46
N ASP A 515 -26.94 21.98 2.67
CA ASP A 515 -27.58 22.23 3.97
C ASP A 515 -27.73 20.95 4.81
N SER A 516 -28.17 21.10 6.06
CA SER A 516 -28.33 19.97 7.01
C SER A 516 -29.37 18.94 6.56
N ALA A 517 -30.40 19.32 5.81
CA ALA A 517 -31.41 18.38 5.28
C ALA A 517 -30.83 17.57 4.12
N GLN A 518 -30.07 18.24 3.24
CA GLN A 518 -29.40 17.62 2.11
C GLN A 518 -28.28 16.67 2.55
N VAL A 519 -27.56 16.95 3.62
CA VAL A 519 -26.56 16.06 4.21
C VAL A 519 -27.19 14.72 4.64
N ARG A 520 -28.36 14.74 5.28
CA ARG A 520 -29.06 13.52 5.73
C ARG A 520 -29.70 12.72 4.59
N ARG A 521 -30.03 13.41 3.47
CA ARG A 521 -30.71 12.79 2.33
C ARG A 521 -29.69 12.16 1.37
N TYR A 522 -29.71 10.84 1.29
CA TYR A 522 -28.96 10.10 0.28
C TYR A 522 -29.92 9.34 -0.65
N ASP A 523 -29.99 9.77 -1.90
CA ASP A 523 -30.83 9.25 -2.97
C ASP A 523 -29.99 8.83 -4.21
N GLY A 524 -28.68 8.73 -4.03
CA GLY A 524 -27.71 8.33 -5.05
C GLY A 524 -26.56 9.33 -5.17
N ARG A 525 -25.38 8.82 -5.52
CA ARG A 525 -24.16 9.65 -5.57
C ARG A 525 -24.27 10.83 -6.55
N MET A 526 -24.89 10.63 -7.71
CA MET A 526 -25.03 11.68 -8.72
C MET A 526 -26.10 12.71 -8.36
N GLN A 527 -27.15 12.31 -7.65
CA GLN A 527 -28.17 13.24 -7.12
C GLN A 527 -27.56 14.15 -6.03
N VAL A 528 -26.70 13.60 -5.19
CA VAL A 528 -25.93 14.41 -4.22
C VAL A 528 -24.97 15.34 -4.94
N ALA A 529 -24.24 14.85 -5.93
CA ALA A 529 -23.32 15.66 -6.74
C ALA A 529 -24.04 16.82 -7.44
N SER A 530 -25.23 16.57 -8.02
CA SER A 530 -26.07 17.62 -8.63
C SER A 530 -26.46 18.70 -7.60
N ARG A 531 -26.91 18.32 -6.38
CA ARG A 531 -27.21 19.30 -5.31
C ARG A 531 -26.00 20.13 -4.90
N ILE A 532 -24.80 19.52 -4.87
CA ILE A 532 -23.56 20.26 -4.60
C ILE A 532 -23.28 21.27 -5.72
N ALA A 533 -23.49 20.89 -6.99
CA ALA A 533 -23.35 21.80 -8.13
C ALA A 533 -24.37 22.95 -8.06
N ASP A 534 -25.63 22.68 -7.68
CA ASP A 534 -26.66 23.71 -7.46
C ASP A 534 -26.27 24.66 -6.31
N GLY A 535 -25.75 24.11 -5.20
CA GLY A 535 -25.21 24.91 -4.10
C GLY A 535 -24.04 25.79 -4.53
N ALA A 536 -23.15 25.29 -5.39
CA ALA A 536 -22.06 26.06 -5.97
C ALA A 536 -22.57 27.23 -6.79
N ARG A 537 -23.54 26.99 -7.69
CA ARG A 537 -24.18 28.04 -8.52
C ARG A 537 -24.85 29.09 -7.65
N ALA A 538 -25.57 28.67 -6.60
CA ALA A 538 -26.24 29.62 -5.68
C ALA A 538 -25.23 30.51 -4.95
N LEU A 539 -24.01 30.06 -4.72
CA LEU A 539 -22.93 30.84 -4.12
C LEU A 539 -22.06 31.58 -5.15
N GLY A 540 -22.41 31.54 -6.44
CA GLY A 540 -21.61 32.15 -7.50
C GLY A 540 -20.26 31.46 -7.74
N ARG A 541 -20.09 30.22 -7.31
CA ARG A 541 -18.86 29.45 -7.51
C ARG A 541 -18.94 28.68 -8.82
N PRO A 542 -17.93 28.80 -9.70
CA PRO A 542 -17.90 28.04 -10.96
C PRO A 542 -17.86 26.54 -10.71
N VAL A 543 -18.62 25.78 -11.52
CA VAL A 543 -18.63 24.31 -11.50
C VAL A 543 -17.67 23.78 -12.55
N ALA A 544 -16.76 22.91 -12.15
CA ALA A 544 -15.82 22.22 -13.02
C ALA A 544 -15.88 20.71 -12.81
N VAL A 545 -15.65 19.95 -13.87
CA VAL A 545 -15.68 18.49 -13.90
C VAL A 545 -14.38 17.99 -14.53
N ALA A 546 -13.66 17.13 -13.84
CA ALA A 546 -12.44 16.53 -14.37
C ALA A 546 -12.73 15.68 -15.62
N MET A 547 -11.82 15.68 -16.60
CA MET A 547 -11.95 14.86 -17.82
C MET A 547 -11.92 13.35 -17.56
N THR A 548 -11.66 12.93 -16.35
CA THR A 548 -11.73 11.54 -15.89
C THR A 548 -13.15 11.05 -15.62
N LEU A 549 -14.13 11.96 -15.49
CA LEU A 549 -15.55 11.59 -15.40
C LEU A 549 -16.13 11.30 -16.79
N ASN A 550 -16.97 10.28 -16.85
CA ASN A 550 -17.65 9.94 -18.10
C ASN A 550 -18.76 10.93 -18.46
N ALA A 551 -19.19 10.93 -19.73
CA ALA A 551 -20.20 11.85 -20.25
C ALA A 551 -21.52 11.81 -19.45
N ARG A 552 -21.99 10.61 -19.06
CA ARG A 552 -23.24 10.45 -18.29
C ARG A 552 -23.18 11.08 -16.90
N GLU A 553 -22.01 11.00 -16.25
CA GLU A 553 -21.78 11.65 -14.96
C GLU A 553 -21.74 13.18 -15.12
N ARG A 554 -21.06 13.67 -16.16
CA ARG A 554 -20.96 15.10 -16.47
C ARG A 554 -22.33 15.72 -16.79
N GLU A 555 -23.15 15.07 -17.62
CA GLU A 555 -24.50 15.53 -17.98
C GLU A 555 -25.44 15.66 -16.78
N ARG A 556 -25.19 14.93 -15.72
CA ARG A 556 -25.94 15.05 -14.46
C ARG A 556 -25.55 16.26 -13.60
N LEU A 557 -24.40 16.87 -13.89
CA LEU A 557 -23.87 18.01 -13.14
C LEU A 557 -24.19 19.36 -13.80
N GLY A 558 -24.50 19.39 -15.10
CA GLY A 558 -24.82 20.60 -15.83
C GLY A 558 -25.12 20.30 -17.30
N GLU A 559 -25.65 21.30 -18.03
CA GLU A 559 -26.10 21.14 -19.41
C GLU A 559 -25.08 21.62 -20.45
N ARG A 560 -24.32 22.66 -20.12
CA ARG A 560 -23.39 23.31 -21.06
C ARG A 560 -21.99 23.36 -20.51
N TRP A 561 -21.06 22.80 -21.26
CA TRP A 561 -19.69 22.64 -20.82
C TRP A 561 -18.70 23.23 -21.81
N THR A 562 -17.78 24.03 -21.32
CA THR A 562 -16.59 24.49 -22.06
C THR A 562 -15.39 23.68 -21.62
N VAL A 563 -14.58 23.24 -22.55
CA VAL A 563 -13.30 22.60 -22.23
C VAL A 563 -12.27 23.67 -21.89
N SER A 564 -11.77 23.63 -20.67
CA SER A 564 -10.66 24.45 -20.20
C SER A 564 -9.54 23.53 -19.70
N GLY A 565 -8.47 23.41 -20.47
CA GLY A 565 -7.40 22.48 -20.15
C GLY A 565 -7.89 21.03 -20.04
N VAL A 566 -7.73 20.42 -18.86
CA VAL A 566 -8.14 19.03 -18.54
C VAL A 566 -9.43 18.95 -17.73
N ALA A 567 -10.22 20.01 -17.71
CA ALA A 567 -11.52 20.05 -17.06
C ALA A 567 -12.60 20.58 -18.00
N TYR A 568 -13.84 20.20 -17.74
CA TYR A 568 -15.03 20.81 -18.29
C TYR A 568 -15.53 21.86 -17.30
N VAL A 569 -15.69 23.10 -17.75
CA VAL A 569 -16.21 24.23 -16.94
C VAL A 569 -17.58 24.63 -17.45
N GLU A 570 -18.50 24.86 -16.54
CA GLU A 570 -19.87 25.24 -16.87
C GLU A 570 -19.96 26.77 -17.09
N ASP A 571 -20.08 27.23 -18.36
CA ASP A 571 -20.29 28.64 -18.67
C ASP A 571 -21.04 28.89 -19.99
N GLY A 572 -21.34 27.81 -20.72
CA GLY A 572 -22.05 27.88 -21.98
C GLY A 572 -21.26 28.42 -23.18
N ALA A 573 -19.99 28.74 -23.01
CA ALA A 573 -19.11 29.16 -24.09
C ALA A 573 -18.43 27.94 -24.77
N ARG A 574 -17.71 28.18 -25.85
CA ARG A 574 -16.96 27.16 -26.61
C ARG A 574 -15.64 26.84 -25.92
N VAL A 575 -14.87 25.85 -26.45
CA VAL A 575 -13.54 25.50 -25.96
C VAL A 575 -12.67 26.74 -25.75
N ASP A 576 -12.15 26.91 -24.53
CA ASP A 576 -11.11 27.88 -24.26
C ASP A 576 -9.77 27.37 -24.82
N THR A 577 -9.57 27.69 -26.10
CA THR A 577 -8.39 27.25 -26.84
C THR A 577 -7.10 27.83 -26.28
N ALA A 578 -7.14 29.08 -25.77
CA ALA A 578 -5.96 29.75 -25.24
C ALA A 578 -5.50 29.10 -23.95
N ALA A 579 -6.41 28.86 -22.99
CA ALA A 579 -6.12 28.16 -21.74
C ALA A 579 -5.65 26.72 -22.00
N SER A 580 -6.31 26.00 -22.91
CA SER A 580 -5.97 24.62 -23.26
C SER A 580 -4.57 24.51 -23.90
N LEU A 581 -4.20 25.44 -24.80
CA LEU A 581 -2.86 25.48 -25.38
C LEU A 581 -1.78 25.92 -24.38
N ALA A 582 -2.09 26.86 -23.49
CA ALA A 582 -1.19 27.27 -22.43
C ALA A 582 -0.91 26.11 -21.46
N LEU A 583 -1.95 25.37 -21.08
CA LEU A 583 -1.80 24.19 -20.23
C LEU A 583 -0.99 23.09 -20.94
N SER A 584 -1.26 22.83 -22.23
CA SER A 584 -0.49 21.81 -22.99
C SER A 584 0.99 22.13 -23.02
N ARG A 585 1.36 23.40 -23.25
CA ARG A 585 2.76 23.84 -23.22
C ARG A 585 3.36 23.67 -21.83
N TRP A 586 2.66 24.07 -20.80
CA TRP A 586 3.08 23.91 -19.41
C TRP A 586 3.29 22.42 -19.02
N VAL A 587 2.42 21.50 -19.50
CA VAL A 587 2.57 20.05 -19.31
C VAL A 587 3.81 19.52 -20.05
N GLU A 588 4.02 19.96 -21.32
CA GLU A 588 5.17 19.53 -22.11
C GLU A 588 6.51 20.01 -21.52
N GLU A 589 6.57 21.22 -20.99
CA GLU A 589 7.75 21.74 -20.29
C GLU A 589 8.15 20.89 -19.09
N ARG A 590 7.15 20.30 -18.38
CA ARG A 590 7.39 19.52 -17.16
C ARG A 590 7.57 18.03 -17.40
N LEU A 591 6.89 17.46 -18.36
CA LEU A 591 6.86 16.00 -18.60
C LEU A 591 7.63 15.61 -19.88
N GLY A 592 7.99 16.57 -20.72
CA GLY A 592 8.48 16.30 -22.06
C GLY A 592 7.43 15.62 -22.94
N THR A 593 7.86 15.17 -24.12
CA THR A 593 6.97 14.52 -25.13
C THR A 593 6.98 12.99 -25.05
N ARG A 594 7.84 12.40 -24.22
CA ARG A 594 7.98 10.94 -24.11
C ARG A 594 6.72 10.30 -23.52
N PRO A 595 6.23 9.17 -24.10
CA PRO A 595 5.17 8.41 -23.47
C PRO A 595 5.67 7.72 -22.19
N PRO A 596 4.78 7.43 -21.24
CA PRO A 596 5.10 6.57 -20.11
C PRO A 596 5.55 5.18 -20.58
N ARG A 597 6.38 4.54 -19.78
CA ARG A 597 6.81 3.16 -20.05
C ARG A 597 5.63 2.19 -20.00
N ALA A 598 5.77 1.09 -20.73
CA ALA A 598 4.90 -0.06 -20.49
C ALA A 598 5.05 -0.54 -19.04
N ALA A 599 3.95 -0.75 -18.36
CA ALA A 599 3.90 -1.19 -16.98
C ALA A 599 2.71 -2.13 -16.76
N ILE A 600 2.76 -2.89 -15.66
CA ILE A 600 1.63 -3.73 -15.23
C ILE A 600 0.42 -2.84 -14.93
N ASP A 601 0.64 -1.74 -14.20
CA ASP A 601 -0.41 -0.77 -13.91
C ASP A 601 -0.46 0.30 -15.01
N PRO A 602 -1.58 0.43 -15.73
CA PRO A 602 -1.73 1.39 -16.81
C PRO A 602 -1.98 2.83 -16.34
N VAL A 603 -2.02 3.11 -15.03
CA VAL A 603 -2.42 4.41 -14.46
C VAL A 603 -1.61 5.58 -15.05
N ASN A 604 -0.30 5.43 -15.20
CA ASN A 604 0.55 6.47 -15.81
C ASN A 604 0.17 6.71 -17.28
N SER A 605 -0.07 5.66 -18.04
CA SER A 605 -0.49 5.78 -19.45
C SER A 605 -1.86 6.41 -19.57
N TYR A 606 -2.77 6.11 -18.66
CA TYR A 606 -4.10 6.71 -18.60
C TYR A 606 -4.01 8.23 -18.37
N PHE A 607 -3.37 8.67 -17.30
CA PHE A 607 -3.28 10.11 -16.99
C PHE A 607 -2.43 10.89 -17.99
N ARG A 608 -1.43 10.26 -18.60
CA ARG A 608 -0.73 10.91 -19.72
C ARG A 608 -1.64 11.18 -20.92
N ARG A 609 -2.57 10.28 -21.23
CA ARG A 609 -3.58 10.53 -22.27
C ARG A 609 -4.53 11.67 -21.88
N VAL A 610 -5.01 11.70 -20.63
CA VAL A 610 -5.84 12.81 -20.10
C VAL A 610 -5.12 14.14 -20.27
N LEU A 611 -3.83 14.23 -19.90
CA LEU A 611 -3.04 15.46 -20.04
C LEU A 611 -2.78 15.87 -21.50
N ASN A 612 -2.77 14.93 -22.43
CA ASN A 612 -2.59 15.22 -23.87
C ASN A 612 -3.89 15.61 -24.57
N CYS A 613 -5.05 15.43 -23.92
CA CYS A 613 -6.35 15.71 -24.50
C CYS A 613 -6.51 17.18 -24.96
N PRO A 614 -6.10 18.21 -24.22
CA PRO A 614 -6.21 19.61 -24.65
C PRO A 614 -5.50 19.89 -25.97
N ARG A 615 -4.42 19.21 -26.28
CA ARG A 615 -3.69 19.35 -27.53
C ARG A 615 -4.48 18.78 -28.73
N GLN A 616 -5.12 17.63 -28.55
CA GLN A 616 -5.93 17.00 -29.58
C GLN A 616 -7.18 17.87 -29.91
N LEU A 617 -7.72 18.55 -28.90
CA LEU A 617 -8.85 19.47 -29.05
C LEU A 617 -8.49 20.78 -29.79
N SER A 618 -7.22 21.14 -29.85
CA SER A 618 -6.75 22.30 -30.60
C SER A 618 -6.76 22.07 -32.13
N ASP A 619 -6.89 20.81 -32.56
CA ASP A 619 -6.97 20.45 -33.97
C ASP A 619 -8.35 20.80 -34.56
N SER A 620 -8.37 21.52 -35.68
CA SER A 620 -9.59 22.10 -36.26
C SER A 620 -10.67 21.07 -36.62
N ALA A 621 -10.29 19.82 -36.90
CA ALA A 621 -11.19 18.71 -37.22
C ALA A 621 -12.04 18.22 -36.04
N VAL A 622 -11.59 18.43 -34.79
CA VAL A 622 -12.25 17.96 -33.55
C VAL A 622 -13.22 19.02 -33.01
N ARG A 623 -13.06 20.30 -33.40
CA ARG A 623 -13.85 21.43 -32.88
C ARG A 623 -15.32 21.43 -33.32
N SER A 624 -15.67 20.72 -34.40
CA SER A 624 -17.01 20.79 -35.01
C SER A 624 -17.99 19.71 -34.51
N ASP A 625 -17.54 18.74 -33.74
CA ASP A 625 -18.35 17.58 -33.37
C ASP A 625 -18.17 17.20 -31.87
N SER A 626 -19.22 17.48 -31.06
CA SER A 626 -19.21 17.17 -29.61
C SER A 626 -19.11 15.67 -29.33
N THR A 627 -19.54 14.80 -30.23
CA THR A 627 -19.42 13.34 -30.12
C THR A 627 -17.98 12.86 -30.35
N ARG A 628 -17.21 13.57 -31.19
CA ARG A 628 -15.78 13.33 -31.36
C ARG A 628 -14.93 13.82 -30.19
N LEU A 629 -15.36 14.90 -29.52
CA LEU A 629 -14.77 15.38 -28.27
C LEU A 629 -14.78 14.28 -27.18
N ASP A 630 -15.93 13.66 -26.99
CA ASP A 630 -16.08 12.58 -26.02
C ASP A 630 -15.28 11.33 -26.41
N SER A 631 -15.19 10.99 -27.69
CA SER A 631 -14.39 9.82 -28.15
C SER A 631 -12.88 10.05 -28.12
N ALA A 632 -12.41 11.29 -28.27
CA ALA A 632 -10.98 11.63 -28.22
C ALA A 632 -10.43 11.68 -26.79
N CYS A 633 -11.28 12.02 -25.80
CA CYS A 633 -10.87 12.25 -24.42
C CYS A 633 -11.46 11.26 -23.39
N ASN A 634 -12.57 10.59 -23.70
CA ASN A 634 -13.19 9.57 -22.85
C ASN A 634 -12.76 8.15 -23.26
N TYR A 635 -11.84 7.58 -22.52
CA TYR A 635 -11.33 6.22 -22.70
C TYR A 635 -11.83 5.26 -21.61
N TRP A 636 -13.16 5.21 -21.38
CA TRP A 636 -13.81 4.19 -20.55
C TRP A 636 -14.79 3.38 -21.37
#